data_7d60656a25778e888ead2ee8232c615b
#
_entry.id   7d60656a25778e888ead2ee8232c615b
#
_cell.length_a   1.000
_cell.length_b   1.000
_cell.length_c   1.000
_cell.angle_alpha   90.00
_cell.angle_beta   90.00
_cell.angle_gamma   90.00
#
_symmetry.space_group_name_H-M   'P 1'
#
loop_
_entity.id
_entity.type
_entity.pdbx_description
1 polymer ?
#
loop_
_entity_poly.entity_id
_entity_poly.type
_entity_poly.pdbx_seq_one_letter_code
_entity_poly.pdbx_strand_id
1 'polypeptide(L)'
;MFTLSAPALAESTDALMQLNISGNRAVSVLDAENGYGITVNGVEVTDANKDDVLAGTLNAGKLRYENGALCSDNVQLSGILRVTAPGMNIELNGGAYSPLATIYINDADNVTISSDNYSAIGNKAEIDCTGKVTINASGNFGSYAIGARSQADEGTLIIRNASAVEINAPQYNQVIGGWKGIADITCNGPVTIRGNAESGNRIAKNFTYQRTDGADYVYYTSEDAETEAIDGSITPIPSDAPYSYLHIEEKTFSAITVNNGIAKAGGSEVQMAFNGQKVTVTAQIDETDERKFDGWEVVNAPAGFTISAEKLAQKEFSFIMPTGNVELTAHHSNKLEVSGGTAKVNGNSNADFARPGAAVTVTAGSPEDYQFDHWEVSGGNIGKTEEELKVSPLSFTMPDAAVKLTAVYKAAVKVSNGTAQTDNTTGETVYALEGASVTVTGHDSNASFSKLVGWKLKKGSLTAIIDADGNSLNVTVDAENNYLLDASGAKIKNETFTFTMSDKPVELSAVYSIPAIAMSLPVIVEGGTINGTQDSFVRVKAGEKVTIKADAPAENMQFHHWKVEEGTSADFGVTVGTLGSDTEQGTEEIAFIMPRGAVRLTAQWSATPATRPDPDQPLDEDFGVDTPQPKPEPEEPEEPEEPEAPAESAAGAIAAVAIGGAAVWGGYEITTRAILKNLLPADAAIPKTQGQLAELLWQNAGCPQPTVAQATDAAAAARWCVEQGYLEEAFAPEKYVPKYKVIRILKQAKSAT
;
A
#
# COMPACT_ATOMS: atom_id res chain seq x y z
N MET A 1 -10.43 -79.93 3.01
CA MET A 1 -10.98 -81.27 3.01
C MET A 1 -12.27 -81.28 3.81
N PHE A 2 -13.37 -81.10 3.18
CA PHE A 2 -14.64 -81.78 3.40
C PHE A 2 -15.60 -81.24 2.34
N THR A 3 -15.81 -82.09 1.36
CA THR A 3 -16.87 -82.06 0.38
C THR A 3 -18.18 -82.55 1.02
N LEU A 4 -19.27 -81.93 0.63
CA LEU A 4 -20.61 -82.65 0.54
C LEU A 4 -21.47 -81.68 -0.26
N SER A 5 -21.64 -81.95 -1.50
CA SER A 5 -22.66 -82.60 -2.31
C SER A 5 -24.07 -82.02 -2.15
N ALA A 6 -24.50 -81.48 -3.30
CA ALA A 6 -25.88 -81.09 -3.58
C ALA A 6 -26.84 -82.31 -3.58
N PRO A 7 -28.14 -82.06 -3.57
CA PRO A 7 -28.90 -82.53 -4.69
C PRO A 7 -29.74 -81.45 -5.39
N ALA A 8 -29.83 -81.65 -6.69
CA ALA A 8 -30.69 -80.97 -7.62
C ALA A 8 -32.17 -81.30 -7.43
N LEU A 9 -33.03 -80.37 -7.81
CA LEU A 9 -34.30 -80.59 -8.55
C LEU A 9 -34.80 -79.17 -8.89
N ALA A 10 -34.69 -78.79 -10.07
CA ALA A 10 -35.57 -78.81 -11.23
C ALA A 10 -36.55 -77.67 -11.32
N GLU A 11 -36.21 -76.84 -12.32
CA GLU A 11 -37.10 -76.14 -13.24
C GLU A 11 -38.24 -75.25 -12.71
N SER A 12 -37.98 -73.92 -12.73
CA SER A 12 -38.83 -73.05 -13.56
C SER A 12 -38.01 -71.83 -13.93
N THR A 13 -37.95 -71.60 -15.20
CA THR A 13 -37.34 -70.49 -15.92
C THR A 13 -37.90 -69.18 -15.42
N ASP A 14 -37.04 -68.37 -14.81
CA ASP A 14 -36.94 -66.95 -15.01
C ASP A 14 -35.57 -66.46 -14.50
N ALA A 15 -34.65 -66.40 -15.42
CA ALA A 15 -33.29 -65.90 -15.16
C ALA A 15 -33.31 -64.38 -15.11
N LEU A 16 -33.48 -63.81 -13.93
CA LEU A 16 -33.07 -62.43 -13.68
C LEU A 16 -31.57 -62.39 -13.56
N MET A 17 -30.93 -61.97 -14.61
CA MET A 17 -29.52 -61.56 -14.60
C MET A 17 -29.39 -60.30 -13.77
N GLN A 18 -28.99 -60.42 -12.50
CA GLN A 18 -28.51 -59.28 -11.73
C GLN A 18 -27.15 -58.83 -12.28
N LEU A 19 -27.15 -57.81 -13.14
CA LEU A 19 -25.97 -57.06 -13.40
C LEU A 19 -25.83 -55.98 -12.30
N ASN A 20 -24.91 -56.23 -11.40
CA ASN A 20 -24.54 -55.21 -10.39
C ASN A 20 -23.68 -54.13 -11.08
N ILE A 21 -24.33 -53.08 -11.56
CA ILE A 21 -23.67 -51.86 -11.98
C ILE A 21 -23.98 -50.81 -10.92
N SER A 22 -22.97 -50.44 -10.17
CA SER A 22 -23.04 -49.34 -9.20
C SER A 22 -23.53 -48.06 -9.89
N GLY A 23 -24.67 -47.55 -9.46
CA GLY A 23 -25.07 -46.17 -9.71
C GLY A 23 -26.28 -45.91 -10.58
N ASN A 24 -26.92 -46.89 -11.21
CA ASN A 24 -28.21 -46.66 -11.87
C ASN A 24 -29.22 -47.72 -11.41
N ARG A 25 -30.19 -47.30 -10.64
CA ARG A 25 -31.40 -48.11 -10.40
C ARG A 25 -32.05 -48.37 -11.76
N ALA A 26 -32.20 -49.63 -12.11
CA ALA A 26 -32.96 -50.00 -13.31
C ALA A 26 -34.39 -49.51 -13.20
N VAL A 27 -34.78 -48.55 -14.02
CA VAL A 27 -36.18 -48.18 -14.20
C VAL A 27 -36.87 -49.44 -14.76
N SER A 28 -37.71 -50.11 -13.96
CA SER A 28 -38.62 -51.11 -14.49
C SER A 28 -39.60 -50.37 -15.39
N VAL A 29 -39.52 -50.60 -16.69
CA VAL A 29 -40.59 -50.21 -17.61
C VAL A 29 -41.80 -51.03 -17.23
N LEU A 30 -42.72 -50.44 -16.47
CA LEU A 30 -44.04 -51.01 -16.23
C LEU A 30 -44.74 -51.10 -17.61
N ASP A 31 -45.33 -52.27 -17.90
CA ASP A 31 -46.05 -52.48 -19.15
C ASP A 31 -47.10 -51.38 -19.34
N ALA A 32 -47.05 -50.68 -20.47
CA ALA A 32 -47.92 -49.55 -20.81
C ALA A 32 -49.45 -49.89 -20.83
N GLU A 33 -49.80 -51.15 -20.85
CA GLU A 33 -51.17 -51.60 -20.75
C GLU A 33 -51.74 -51.55 -19.31
N ASN A 34 -50.87 -51.46 -18.27
CA ASN A 34 -51.24 -51.52 -16.86
C ASN A 34 -51.16 -50.21 -16.11
N GLY A 35 -50.88 -49.10 -16.79
CA GLY A 35 -50.73 -47.81 -16.17
C GLY A 35 -49.35 -47.53 -15.60
N TYR A 36 -49.05 -46.26 -15.31
CA TYR A 36 -47.72 -45.76 -14.87
C TYR A 36 -47.56 -45.74 -13.34
N GLY A 37 -48.43 -46.39 -12.60
CA GLY A 37 -48.42 -46.34 -11.14
C GLY A 37 -48.75 -44.96 -10.58
N ILE A 38 -49.45 -44.16 -11.30
CA ILE A 38 -49.89 -42.82 -10.90
C ILE A 38 -51.44 -42.80 -10.96
N THR A 39 -52.07 -42.35 -9.89
CA THR A 39 -53.51 -42.10 -9.88
C THR A 39 -53.81 -40.68 -9.41
N VAL A 40 -54.78 -40.05 -10.07
CA VAL A 40 -55.33 -38.74 -9.67
C VAL A 40 -56.84 -38.92 -9.44
N ASN A 41 -57.29 -38.71 -8.21
CA ASN A 41 -58.67 -38.96 -7.79
C ASN A 41 -59.19 -40.35 -8.15
N GLY A 42 -58.34 -41.39 -8.08
CA GLY A 42 -58.68 -42.77 -8.43
C GLY A 42 -58.63 -43.06 -9.92
N VAL A 43 -58.35 -42.11 -10.77
CA VAL A 43 -58.13 -42.30 -12.23
C VAL A 43 -56.66 -42.60 -12.47
N GLU A 44 -56.38 -43.76 -13.05
CA GLU A 44 -55.02 -44.18 -13.37
C GLU A 44 -54.45 -43.45 -14.59
N VAL A 45 -53.13 -43.10 -14.52
CA VAL A 45 -52.41 -42.54 -15.64
C VAL A 45 -51.92 -43.66 -16.55
N THR A 46 -52.34 -43.60 -17.81
CA THR A 46 -52.04 -44.55 -18.86
C THR A 46 -51.64 -43.82 -20.13
N ASP A 47 -51.24 -44.54 -21.16
CA ASP A 47 -50.95 -43.95 -22.49
C ASP A 47 -52.08 -43.09 -23.06
N ALA A 48 -53.32 -43.38 -22.66
CA ALA A 48 -54.50 -42.67 -23.16
C ALA A 48 -54.67 -41.26 -22.57
N ASN A 49 -54.16 -41.00 -21.35
CA ASN A 49 -54.33 -39.74 -20.66
C ASN A 49 -53.01 -39.10 -20.13
N LYS A 50 -51.85 -39.69 -20.45
CA LYS A 50 -50.54 -39.22 -19.93
C LYS A 50 -50.19 -37.79 -20.32
N ASP A 51 -50.68 -37.29 -21.43
CA ASP A 51 -50.37 -35.93 -21.92
C ASP A 51 -51.19 -34.86 -21.17
N ASP A 52 -52.34 -35.23 -20.59
CA ASP A 52 -53.13 -34.36 -19.74
C ASP A 52 -54.04 -35.24 -18.85
N VAL A 53 -53.55 -35.66 -17.70
CA VAL A 53 -54.25 -36.48 -16.76
C VAL A 53 -55.51 -35.82 -16.18
N LEU A 54 -55.56 -34.51 -16.19
CA LEU A 54 -56.65 -33.70 -15.64
C LEU A 54 -57.70 -33.34 -16.66
N ALA A 55 -57.54 -33.70 -17.95
CA ALA A 55 -58.49 -33.41 -19.01
C ALA A 55 -59.91 -33.85 -18.65
N GLY A 56 -60.88 -32.94 -18.75
CA GLY A 56 -62.28 -33.20 -18.43
C GLY A 56 -62.62 -33.16 -16.93
N THR A 57 -61.68 -32.81 -16.06
CA THR A 57 -61.93 -32.58 -14.63
C THR A 57 -62.18 -31.09 -14.33
N LEU A 58 -62.64 -30.78 -13.11
CA LEU A 58 -62.76 -29.40 -12.62
C LEU A 58 -61.42 -28.79 -12.19
N ASN A 59 -60.30 -29.49 -12.38
CA ASN A 59 -58.95 -29.01 -12.06
C ASN A 59 -58.43 -28.06 -13.14
N ALA A 60 -57.62 -27.10 -12.76
CA ALA A 60 -56.95 -26.18 -13.67
C ALA A 60 -55.51 -26.60 -13.93
N GLY A 61 -54.94 -26.21 -15.07
CA GLY A 61 -53.60 -26.56 -15.52
C GLY A 61 -53.50 -27.96 -16.14
N LYS A 62 -52.26 -28.37 -16.44
CA LYS A 62 -52.01 -29.69 -17.03
C LYS A 62 -51.10 -30.53 -16.11
N LEU A 63 -51.45 -31.78 -15.98
CA LEU A 63 -50.59 -32.79 -15.36
C LEU A 63 -50.28 -33.86 -16.40
N ARG A 64 -49.03 -34.12 -16.69
CA ARG A 64 -48.56 -35.03 -17.72
C ARG A 64 -47.50 -35.98 -17.19
N TYR A 65 -47.46 -37.16 -17.75
CA TYR A 65 -46.35 -38.09 -17.54
C TYR A 65 -45.52 -38.19 -18.81
N GLU A 66 -44.25 -37.81 -18.72
CA GLU A 66 -43.32 -37.73 -19.85
C GLU A 66 -41.93 -38.19 -19.43
N ASN A 67 -41.28 -39.06 -20.24
CA ASN A 67 -39.90 -39.51 -20.07
C ASN A 67 -39.56 -40.04 -18.65
N GLY A 68 -40.48 -40.77 -18.02
CA GLY A 68 -40.29 -41.32 -16.65
C GLY A 68 -40.46 -40.29 -15.53
N ALA A 69 -41.01 -39.14 -15.83
CA ALA A 69 -41.26 -38.07 -14.85
C ALA A 69 -42.76 -37.66 -14.86
N LEU A 70 -43.30 -37.33 -13.70
CA LEU A 70 -44.60 -36.65 -13.60
C LEU A 70 -44.35 -35.14 -13.50
N CYS A 71 -44.83 -34.41 -14.50
CA CYS A 71 -44.64 -32.97 -14.62
C CYS A 71 -46.01 -32.27 -14.66
N SER A 72 -46.03 -31.03 -14.17
CA SER A 72 -47.23 -30.20 -14.26
C SER A 72 -46.94 -28.79 -14.73
N ASP A 73 -47.88 -28.19 -15.42
CA ASP A 73 -47.88 -26.79 -15.83
C ASP A 73 -49.04 -26.05 -15.16
N ASN A 74 -48.73 -25.21 -14.20
CA ASN A 74 -49.68 -24.35 -13.46
C ASN A 74 -50.92 -25.13 -12.94
N VAL A 75 -50.67 -26.31 -12.39
CA VAL A 75 -51.75 -27.19 -11.97
C VAL A 75 -52.40 -26.72 -10.67
N GLN A 76 -53.71 -26.78 -10.59
CA GLN A 76 -54.49 -26.65 -9.36
C GLN A 76 -55.15 -28.00 -9.05
N LEU A 77 -54.52 -28.80 -8.22
CA LEU A 77 -54.99 -30.12 -7.86
C LEU A 77 -56.04 -30.04 -6.77
N SER A 78 -57.17 -30.68 -6.96
CA SER A 78 -58.17 -30.95 -5.91
C SER A 78 -58.35 -32.43 -5.76
N GLY A 79 -58.22 -32.93 -4.50
CA GLY A 79 -58.37 -34.34 -4.19
C GLY A 79 -57.04 -35.07 -3.96
N ILE A 80 -56.92 -36.31 -4.43
CA ILE A 80 -55.80 -37.18 -4.07
C ILE A 80 -54.94 -37.51 -5.27
N LEU A 81 -53.62 -37.17 -5.17
CA LEU A 81 -52.57 -37.66 -6.06
C LEU A 81 -51.85 -38.84 -5.35
N ARG A 82 -51.74 -39.96 -6.03
CA ARG A 82 -50.91 -41.11 -5.57
C ARG A 82 -49.92 -41.48 -6.67
N VAL A 83 -48.64 -41.57 -6.28
CA VAL A 83 -47.57 -42.10 -7.11
C VAL A 83 -47.02 -43.34 -6.39
N THR A 84 -47.08 -44.48 -7.06
CA THR A 84 -46.59 -45.75 -6.50
C THR A 84 -45.48 -46.37 -7.36
N ALA A 85 -45.20 -45.81 -8.52
CA ALA A 85 -44.08 -46.24 -9.35
C ALA A 85 -42.74 -45.84 -8.77
N PRO A 86 -41.81 -46.73 -8.58
CA PRO A 86 -40.49 -46.41 -8.02
C PRO A 86 -39.57 -45.66 -9.01
N GLY A 87 -38.67 -44.88 -8.48
CA GLY A 87 -37.60 -44.21 -9.27
C GLY A 87 -38.09 -43.08 -10.16
N MET A 88 -39.23 -42.45 -9.87
CA MET A 88 -39.81 -41.39 -10.66
C MET A 88 -39.36 -40.00 -10.16
N ASN A 89 -39.02 -39.10 -11.10
CA ASN A 89 -38.91 -37.69 -10.80
C ASN A 89 -40.28 -37.02 -10.85
N ILE A 90 -40.59 -36.20 -9.84
CA ILE A 90 -41.89 -35.56 -9.70
C ILE A 90 -41.68 -34.05 -9.64
N GLU A 91 -42.32 -33.34 -10.57
CA GLU A 91 -42.27 -31.88 -10.65
C GLU A 91 -43.72 -31.32 -10.76
N LEU A 92 -44.22 -30.77 -9.66
CA LEU A 92 -45.54 -30.17 -9.57
C LEU A 92 -45.41 -28.64 -9.47
N ASN A 93 -45.65 -27.95 -10.58
CA ASN A 93 -45.67 -26.51 -10.67
C ASN A 93 -47.11 -25.97 -10.66
N GLY A 94 -47.36 -24.95 -9.82
CA GLY A 94 -48.70 -24.35 -9.65
C GLY A 94 -49.39 -24.67 -8.32
N GLY A 95 -48.98 -25.74 -7.66
CA GLY A 95 -49.38 -26.10 -6.32
C GLY A 95 -50.75 -26.77 -6.22
N ALA A 96 -50.94 -27.56 -5.16
CA ALA A 96 -52.19 -28.21 -4.81
C ALA A 96 -53.03 -27.26 -3.94
N TYR A 97 -53.79 -26.37 -4.56
CA TYR A 97 -54.51 -25.29 -3.87
C TYR A 97 -55.74 -25.72 -3.08
N SER A 98 -56.33 -26.83 -3.44
CA SER A 98 -57.52 -27.27 -2.72
C SER A 98 -57.21 -27.61 -1.27
N PRO A 99 -57.99 -27.12 -0.29
CA PRO A 99 -57.84 -27.54 1.09
C PRO A 99 -58.02 -29.05 1.33
N LEU A 100 -58.46 -29.78 0.30
CA LEU A 100 -58.63 -31.24 0.33
C LEU A 100 -57.49 -31.98 -0.42
N ALA A 101 -56.55 -31.27 -1.04
CA ALA A 101 -55.48 -31.90 -1.80
C ALA A 101 -54.56 -32.72 -0.89
N THR A 102 -54.45 -33.98 -1.19
CA THR A 102 -53.55 -34.93 -0.49
C THR A 102 -52.61 -35.57 -1.50
N ILE A 103 -51.34 -35.56 -1.21
CA ILE A 103 -50.30 -36.12 -2.06
C ILE A 103 -49.68 -37.34 -1.35
N TYR A 104 -49.66 -38.46 -2.02
CA TYR A 104 -48.93 -39.66 -1.60
C TYR A 104 -47.93 -40.03 -2.68
N ILE A 105 -46.66 -40.00 -2.36
CA ILE A 105 -45.56 -40.37 -3.23
C ILE A 105 -44.76 -41.47 -2.53
N ASN A 106 -44.54 -42.55 -3.24
CA ASN A 106 -43.83 -43.69 -2.71
C ASN A 106 -42.62 -44.02 -3.60
N ASP A 107 -41.42 -44.09 -3.00
CA ASP A 107 -40.15 -44.48 -3.65
C ASP A 107 -39.76 -43.64 -4.87
N ALA A 108 -39.93 -42.32 -4.81
CA ALA A 108 -39.55 -41.40 -5.87
C ALA A 108 -38.02 -41.15 -5.86
N ASP A 109 -37.47 -40.74 -7.01
CA ASP A 109 -36.07 -40.27 -7.12
C ASP A 109 -35.94 -38.83 -6.58
N ASN A 110 -36.66 -37.88 -7.16
CA ASN A 110 -36.70 -36.50 -6.68
C ASN A 110 -38.14 -35.96 -6.72
N VAL A 111 -38.44 -35.06 -5.79
CA VAL A 111 -39.75 -34.43 -5.70
C VAL A 111 -39.58 -32.92 -5.60
N THR A 112 -40.18 -32.20 -6.55
CA THR A 112 -40.26 -30.74 -6.50
C THR A 112 -41.73 -30.32 -6.55
N ILE A 113 -42.16 -29.50 -5.59
CA ILE A 113 -43.50 -28.93 -5.53
C ILE A 113 -43.37 -27.43 -5.39
N SER A 114 -43.88 -26.66 -6.36
CA SER A 114 -43.75 -25.22 -6.40
C SER A 114 -45.08 -24.52 -6.58
N SER A 115 -45.29 -23.41 -5.86
CA SER A 115 -46.50 -22.57 -6.01
C SER A 115 -46.15 -21.11 -5.83
N ASP A 116 -46.51 -20.28 -6.81
CA ASP A 116 -46.23 -18.83 -6.81
C ASP A 116 -47.36 -18.00 -6.21
N ASN A 117 -48.55 -18.55 -6.04
CA ASN A 117 -49.73 -17.79 -5.63
C ASN A 117 -50.38 -18.24 -4.34
N TYR A 118 -50.25 -19.52 -3.99
CA TYR A 118 -50.97 -20.14 -2.87
C TYR A 118 -50.09 -21.14 -2.11
N SER A 119 -50.68 -21.84 -1.15
CA SER A 119 -50.00 -22.95 -0.49
C SER A 119 -49.50 -23.99 -1.50
N ALA A 120 -48.28 -24.46 -1.34
CA ALA A 120 -47.74 -25.48 -2.22
C ALA A 120 -48.50 -26.83 -2.06
N ILE A 121 -48.91 -27.12 -0.83
CA ILE A 121 -49.70 -28.34 -0.48
C ILE A 121 -50.92 -27.94 0.34
N GLY A 122 -52.12 -28.30 -0.11
CA GLY A 122 -53.38 -27.84 0.48
C GLY A 122 -53.75 -28.53 1.82
N ASN A 123 -53.42 -29.79 2.02
CA ASN A 123 -53.80 -30.53 3.22
C ASN A 123 -52.68 -31.44 3.74
N LYS A 124 -52.32 -32.47 2.98
CA LYS A 124 -51.39 -33.50 3.41
C LYS A 124 -50.45 -33.92 2.30
N ALA A 125 -49.18 -34.11 2.62
CA ALA A 125 -48.23 -34.84 1.78
C ALA A 125 -47.52 -35.93 2.59
N GLU A 126 -47.48 -37.12 2.04
CA GLU A 126 -46.62 -38.23 2.46
C GLU A 126 -45.68 -38.53 1.29
N ILE A 127 -44.40 -38.33 1.48
CA ILE A 127 -43.37 -38.42 0.43
C ILE A 127 -42.30 -39.38 0.90
N ASP A 128 -42.19 -40.50 0.23
CA ASP A 128 -41.05 -41.40 0.34
C ASP A 128 -40.17 -41.19 -0.89
N CYS A 129 -38.95 -40.72 -0.68
CA CYS A 129 -38.06 -40.24 -1.76
C CYS A 129 -36.61 -40.59 -1.42
N THR A 130 -35.86 -41.10 -2.38
CA THR A 130 -34.44 -41.43 -2.20
C THR A 130 -33.53 -40.28 -2.55
N GLY A 131 -34.00 -39.33 -3.35
CA GLY A 131 -33.28 -38.10 -3.72
C GLY A 131 -33.73 -36.89 -2.92
N LYS A 132 -33.69 -35.72 -3.55
CA LYS A 132 -34.05 -34.47 -2.91
C LYS A 132 -35.53 -34.16 -2.97
N VAL A 133 -36.09 -33.70 -1.85
CA VAL A 133 -37.44 -33.12 -1.77
C VAL A 133 -37.31 -31.59 -1.71
N THR A 134 -37.90 -30.88 -2.67
CA THR A 134 -37.93 -29.42 -2.72
C THR A 134 -39.37 -28.91 -2.72
N ILE A 135 -39.72 -28.04 -1.77
CA ILE A 135 -41.06 -27.43 -1.69
C ILE A 135 -40.87 -25.90 -1.69
N ASN A 136 -41.38 -25.23 -2.72
CA ASN A 136 -41.31 -23.78 -2.88
C ASN A 136 -42.70 -23.17 -2.81
N ALA A 137 -42.95 -22.30 -1.85
CA ALA A 137 -44.16 -21.52 -1.73
C ALA A 137 -43.82 -20.05 -1.65
N SER A 138 -43.92 -19.34 -2.79
CA SER A 138 -43.58 -17.93 -2.91
C SER A 138 -44.76 -16.97 -2.84
N GLY A 139 -45.99 -17.52 -2.91
CA GLY A 139 -47.23 -16.74 -2.84
C GLY A 139 -47.51 -16.16 -1.48
N ASN A 140 -48.24 -15.06 -1.45
CA ASN A 140 -48.64 -14.36 -0.21
C ASN A 140 -50.14 -14.57 0.13
N PHE A 141 -50.84 -15.43 -0.59
CA PHE A 141 -52.26 -15.72 -0.41
C PHE A 141 -52.46 -17.04 0.35
N GLY A 142 -52.30 -17.01 1.66
CA GLY A 142 -52.52 -18.17 2.50
C GLY A 142 -51.97 -17.96 3.89
N SER A 143 -52.45 -18.72 4.85
CA SER A 143 -51.91 -18.71 6.22
C SER A 143 -50.70 -19.62 6.36
N TYR A 144 -50.52 -20.59 5.44
CA TYR A 144 -49.53 -21.65 5.52
C TYR A 144 -48.99 -22.06 4.15
N ALA A 145 -47.73 -22.41 4.06
CA ALA A 145 -47.15 -22.98 2.84
C ALA A 145 -47.65 -24.40 2.57
N ILE A 146 -47.85 -25.18 3.65
CA ILE A 146 -48.40 -26.50 3.65
C ILE A 146 -49.56 -26.50 4.65
N GLY A 147 -50.80 -26.70 4.16
CA GLY A 147 -52.01 -26.67 4.96
C GLY A 147 -53.06 -25.73 4.42
N ALA A 148 -54.34 -26.01 4.78
CA ALA A 148 -55.47 -25.25 4.31
C ALA A 148 -55.67 -23.93 5.07
N ARG A 149 -56.45 -23.01 4.46
CA ARG A 149 -56.76 -21.67 4.96
C ARG A 149 -57.52 -21.61 6.29
N SER A 150 -58.13 -22.70 6.69
CA SER A 150 -58.94 -22.77 7.90
C SER A 150 -58.08 -23.20 9.11
N GLN A 151 -58.29 -22.54 10.25
CA GLN A 151 -57.61 -22.91 11.50
C GLN A 151 -57.96 -24.32 12.00
N ALA A 152 -58.98 -24.91 11.43
CA ALA A 152 -59.43 -26.27 11.77
C ALA A 152 -58.70 -27.36 10.97
N ASP A 153 -58.07 -27.01 9.85
CA ASP A 153 -57.44 -27.99 8.98
C ASP A 153 -55.97 -28.21 9.39
N GLU A 154 -55.59 -29.48 9.53
CA GLU A 154 -54.27 -29.90 9.95
C GLU A 154 -53.37 -30.10 8.73
N GLY A 155 -52.46 -29.11 8.43
CA GLY A 155 -51.42 -29.36 7.44
C GLY A 155 -50.50 -30.48 7.93
N THR A 156 -50.30 -31.49 7.08
CA THR A 156 -49.43 -32.63 7.42
C THR A 156 -48.38 -32.83 6.33
N LEU A 157 -47.13 -32.82 6.72
CA LEU A 157 -46.00 -33.18 5.88
C LEU A 157 -45.26 -34.36 6.52
N ILE A 158 -45.17 -35.44 5.79
CA ILE A 158 -44.42 -36.63 6.17
C ILE A 158 -43.40 -36.90 5.06
N ILE A 159 -42.12 -36.85 5.36
CA ILE A 159 -41.03 -37.17 4.43
C ILE A 159 -40.23 -38.34 4.97
N ARG A 160 -39.97 -39.32 4.11
CA ARG A 160 -39.18 -40.51 4.43
C ARG A 160 -38.03 -40.69 3.45
N ASN A 161 -36.90 -41.18 3.94
CA ASN A 161 -35.72 -41.61 3.16
C ASN A 161 -35.07 -40.59 2.27
N ALA A 162 -35.47 -39.32 2.32
CA ALA A 162 -34.88 -38.27 1.46
C ALA A 162 -33.37 -38.12 1.67
N SER A 163 -32.64 -37.88 0.60
CA SER A 163 -31.21 -37.51 0.65
C SER A 163 -31.01 -36.06 1.09
N ALA A 164 -31.99 -35.18 0.86
CA ALA A 164 -32.03 -33.80 1.33
C ALA A 164 -33.47 -33.27 1.28
N VAL A 165 -33.77 -32.30 2.14
CA VAL A 165 -35.06 -31.61 2.15
C VAL A 165 -34.85 -30.10 2.12
N GLU A 166 -35.50 -29.42 1.19
CA GLU A 166 -35.52 -27.97 1.12
C GLU A 166 -36.93 -27.44 1.02
N ILE A 167 -37.34 -26.60 2.00
CA ILE A 167 -38.66 -25.97 2.03
C ILE A 167 -38.47 -24.46 2.10
N ASN A 168 -38.84 -23.76 1.04
CA ASN A 168 -38.73 -22.32 0.92
C ASN A 168 -40.12 -21.67 0.95
N ALA A 169 -40.44 -21.01 2.03
CA ALA A 169 -41.75 -20.38 2.25
C ALA A 169 -41.60 -18.97 2.90
N PRO A 170 -40.81 -18.06 2.32
CA PRO A 170 -40.39 -16.82 2.98
C PRO A 170 -41.51 -15.81 3.24
N GLN A 171 -42.68 -16.01 2.66
CA GLN A 171 -43.86 -15.17 2.85
C GLN A 171 -44.82 -15.70 3.94
N TYR A 172 -44.55 -16.87 4.50
CA TYR A 172 -45.48 -17.54 5.42
C TYR A 172 -45.01 -17.48 6.86
N ASN A 173 -45.87 -17.00 7.76
CA ASN A 173 -45.58 -16.90 9.20
C ASN A 173 -45.59 -18.29 9.89
N GLN A 174 -46.22 -19.27 9.31
CA GLN A 174 -46.11 -20.65 9.68
C GLN A 174 -45.96 -21.48 8.40
N VAL A 175 -44.91 -22.27 8.32
CA VAL A 175 -44.59 -23.03 7.10
C VAL A 175 -45.57 -24.20 6.95
N ILE A 176 -45.74 -24.99 8.00
CA ILE A 176 -46.64 -26.13 8.02
C ILE A 176 -47.76 -25.84 9.03
N GLY A 177 -48.97 -25.67 8.54
CA GLY A 177 -50.02 -24.93 9.18
C GLY A 177 -51.04 -25.69 9.95
N GLY A 178 -51.91 -24.91 10.63
CA GLY A 178 -52.99 -25.33 11.49
C GLY A 178 -52.59 -25.46 12.97
N TRP A 179 -53.63 -25.55 13.84
CA TRP A 179 -53.43 -25.74 15.28
C TRP A 179 -52.73 -27.06 15.64
N LYS A 180 -52.65 -27.97 14.69
CA LYS A 180 -52.02 -29.28 14.83
C LYS A 180 -51.10 -29.61 13.66
N GLY A 181 -50.59 -28.60 12.97
CA GLY A 181 -49.66 -28.79 11.85
C GLY A 181 -48.55 -29.79 12.20
N ILE A 182 -48.44 -30.86 11.41
CA ILE A 182 -47.51 -31.96 11.63
C ILE A 182 -46.44 -31.92 10.57
N ALA A 183 -45.19 -31.92 11.01
CA ALA A 183 -44.04 -32.18 10.15
C ALA A 183 -43.24 -33.34 10.75
N ASP A 184 -43.21 -34.44 10.03
CA ASP A 184 -42.48 -35.65 10.44
C ASP A 184 -41.48 -35.99 9.32
N ILE A 185 -40.22 -35.63 9.54
CA ILE A 185 -39.17 -35.74 8.53
C ILE A 185 -38.14 -36.77 8.97
N THR A 186 -37.97 -37.78 8.13
CA THR A 186 -36.88 -38.76 8.23
C THR A 186 -36.00 -38.63 7.00
N CYS A 187 -34.74 -38.21 7.18
CA CYS A 187 -33.83 -37.79 6.10
C CYS A 187 -32.39 -38.19 6.42
N ASN A 188 -31.61 -38.56 5.40
CA ASN A 188 -30.18 -38.88 5.55
C ASN A 188 -29.26 -37.68 5.38
N GLY A 189 -29.69 -36.65 4.65
CA GLY A 189 -28.91 -35.48 4.37
C GLY A 189 -29.47 -34.22 5.02
N PRO A 190 -29.06 -33.04 4.55
CA PRO A 190 -29.45 -31.77 5.15
C PRO A 190 -30.94 -31.47 4.93
N VAL A 191 -31.53 -30.87 5.96
CA VAL A 191 -32.91 -30.35 5.91
C VAL A 191 -32.84 -28.85 6.10
N THR A 192 -33.34 -28.06 5.14
CA THR A 192 -33.44 -26.62 5.25
C THR A 192 -34.87 -26.16 5.10
N ILE A 193 -35.39 -25.43 6.07
CA ILE A 193 -36.75 -24.87 6.06
C ILE A 193 -36.67 -23.37 6.30
N ARG A 194 -37.19 -22.58 5.37
CA ARG A 194 -37.26 -21.13 5.43
C ARG A 194 -38.69 -20.63 5.47
N GLY A 195 -39.05 -19.94 6.51
CA GLY A 195 -40.28 -19.18 6.64
C GLY A 195 -40.05 -17.67 6.67
N ASN A 196 -41.09 -16.90 6.99
CA ASN A 196 -40.97 -15.46 7.17
C ASN A 196 -40.14 -15.14 8.42
N ALA A 197 -39.19 -14.23 8.30
CA ALA A 197 -38.26 -13.84 9.36
C ALA A 197 -38.88 -13.01 10.51
N GLU A 198 -40.16 -12.66 10.47
CA GLU A 198 -40.79 -11.88 11.53
C GLU A 198 -40.94 -12.66 12.83
N SER A 199 -40.91 -11.96 13.97
CA SER A 199 -40.96 -12.56 15.28
C SER A 199 -42.34 -13.25 15.56
N GLY A 200 -42.30 -14.38 16.21
CA GLY A 200 -43.48 -15.17 16.54
C GLY A 200 -43.88 -16.24 15.51
N ASN A 201 -43.12 -16.35 14.43
CA ASN A 201 -43.32 -17.31 13.36
C ASN A 201 -42.80 -18.70 13.79
N ARG A 202 -43.31 -19.74 13.14
CA ARG A 202 -42.90 -21.12 13.43
C ARG A 202 -42.92 -22.00 12.19
N ILE A 203 -42.13 -23.04 12.21
CA ILE A 203 -42.11 -24.04 11.15
C ILE A 203 -43.36 -24.93 11.21
N ALA A 204 -43.60 -25.55 12.33
CA ALA A 204 -44.76 -26.42 12.56
C ALA A 204 -45.17 -26.42 14.04
N LYS A 205 -46.39 -26.88 14.35
CA LYS A 205 -46.87 -27.07 15.72
C LYS A 205 -46.41 -28.40 16.33
N ASN A 206 -46.27 -29.42 15.48
CA ASN A 206 -45.77 -30.73 15.87
C ASN A 206 -44.67 -31.12 14.88
N PHE A 207 -43.44 -30.83 15.23
CA PHE A 207 -42.26 -31.11 14.43
C PHE A 207 -41.51 -32.31 15.01
N THR A 208 -41.21 -33.27 14.17
CA THR A 208 -40.30 -34.37 14.48
C THR A 208 -39.26 -34.51 13.38
N TYR A 209 -38.04 -34.76 13.79
CA TYR A 209 -36.94 -35.04 12.87
C TYR A 209 -36.16 -36.26 13.37
N GLN A 210 -35.79 -37.11 12.44
CA GLN A 210 -34.93 -38.26 12.71
C GLN A 210 -34.03 -38.50 11.48
N ARG A 211 -32.77 -38.80 11.73
CA ARG A 211 -31.91 -39.34 10.69
C ARG A 211 -32.21 -40.84 10.50
N THR A 212 -32.23 -41.29 9.24
CA THR A 212 -32.50 -42.70 8.89
C THR A 212 -31.35 -43.62 9.32
N ASP A 213 -30.12 -43.11 9.30
CA ASP A 213 -28.90 -43.80 9.72
C ASP A 213 -28.67 -43.80 11.24
N GLY A 214 -29.48 -43.05 11.98
CA GLY A 214 -29.36 -42.93 13.44
C GLY A 214 -28.17 -42.11 13.91
N ALA A 215 -27.47 -41.44 13.01
CA ALA A 215 -26.36 -40.54 13.38
C ALA A 215 -26.87 -39.29 14.11
N ASP A 216 -26.04 -38.72 14.96
CA ASP A 216 -26.31 -37.46 15.63
C ASP A 216 -26.40 -36.30 14.61
N TYR A 217 -27.14 -35.27 14.97
CA TYR A 217 -27.32 -34.07 14.14
C TYR A 217 -27.08 -32.80 14.91
N VAL A 218 -26.73 -31.74 14.16
CA VAL A 218 -26.74 -30.35 14.63
C VAL A 218 -27.78 -29.55 13.86
N TYR A 219 -28.27 -28.45 14.46
CA TYR A 219 -29.19 -27.56 13.77
C TYR A 219 -28.92 -26.09 14.05
N TYR A 220 -29.30 -25.28 13.09
CA TYR A 220 -29.18 -23.84 13.10
C TYR A 220 -30.56 -23.20 13.01
N THR A 221 -30.76 -22.11 13.75
CA THR A 221 -32.02 -21.36 13.78
C THR A 221 -31.92 -19.96 13.11
N SER A 222 -30.81 -19.68 12.45
CA SER A 222 -30.54 -18.47 11.70
C SER A 222 -29.70 -18.80 10.47
N GLU A 223 -29.83 -18.03 9.42
CA GLU A 223 -28.95 -18.06 8.21
C GLU A 223 -27.63 -17.38 8.42
N ASP A 224 -27.44 -16.69 9.55
CA ASP A 224 -26.18 -16.00 9.85
C ASP A 224 -25.07 -17.04 10.07
N ALA A 225 -24.00 -16.90 9.27
CA ALA A 225 -22.83 -17.78 9.31
C ALA A 225 -22.06 -17.73 10.65
N GLU A 226 -22.30 -16.71 11.49
CA GLU A 226 -21.74 -16.61 12.83
C GLU A 226 -22.60 -17.28 13.91
N THR A 227 -23.75 -17.84 13.54
CA THR A 227 -24.64 -18.53 14.46
C THR A 227 -24.07 -19.90 14.84
N GLU A 228 -23.91 -20.15 16.14
CA GLU A 228 -23.49 -21.46 16.65
C GLU A 228 -24.56 -22.47 16.41
N ALA A 229 -24.17 -23.66 15.94
CA ALA A 229 -25.07 -24.81 15.82
C ALA A 229 -25.50 -25.35 17.20
N ILE A 230 -26.73 -25.79 17.28
CA ILE A 230 -27.27 -26.47 18.48
C ILE A 230 -27.08 -27.98 18.31
N ASP A 231 -26.44 -28.60 19.27
CA ASP A 231 -26.28 -30.05 19.33
C ASP A 231 -27.62 -30.73 19.60
N GLY A 232 -28.19 -31.38 18.58
CA GLY A 232 -29.47 -32.01 18.66
C GLY A 232 -29.51 -33.25 19.59
N SER A 233 -28.36 -33.86 19.90
CA SER A 233 -28.25 -34.96 20.86
C SER A 233 -28.36 -34.48 22.32
N ILE A 234 -28.03 -33.21 22.58
CA ILE A 234 -28.12 -32.59 23.90
C ILE A 234 -29.43 -31.80 24.03
N THR A 235 -29.73 -30.99 23.01
CA THR A 235 -30.91 -30.12 22.97
C THR A 235 -31.69 -30.45 21.70
N PRO A 236 -32.65 -31.38 21.76
CA PRO A 236 -33.47 -31.72 20.60
C PRO A 236 -34.27 -30.53 20.09
N ILE A 237 -34.59 -30.54 18.81
CA ILE A 237 -35.46 -29.54 18.22
C ILE A 237 -36.79 -29.54 18.96
N PRO A 238 -37.27 -28.39 19.49
CA PRO A 238 -38.56 -28.33 20.15
C PRO A 238 -39.70 -28.80 19.25
N SER A 239 -40.65 -29.54 19.79
CA SER A 239 -41.76 -30.09 19.01
C SER A 239 -42.63 -29.02 18.34
N ASP A 240 -42.68 -27.79 18.87
CA ASP A 240 -43.42 -26.68 18.29
C ASP A 240 -42.55 -25.84 17.31
N ALA A 241 -41.31 -26.25 17.06
CA ALA A 241 -40.36 -25.64 16.15
C ALA A 241 -40.55 -24.11 15.97
N PRO A 242 -40.30 -23.32 17.04
CA PRO A 242 -40.64 -21.89 17.09
C PRO A 242 -39.57 -21.03 16.33
N TYR A 243 -39.27 -21.46 15.13
CA TYR A 243 -38.22 -20.87 14.30
C TYR A 243 -38.78 -20.42 12.94
N SER A 244 -38.26 -19.32 12.42
CA SER A 244 -38.50 -18.90 11.03
C SER A 244 -37.54 -19.57 10.05
N TYR A 245 -36.38 -19.99 10.55
CA TYR A 245 -35.35 -20.71 9.80
C TYR A 245 -34.91 -21.94 10.61
N LEU A 246 -34.75 -23.04 9.93
CA LEU A 246 -34.18 -24.26 10.49
C LEU A 246 -33.34 -24.97 9.44
N HIS A 247 -32.06 -25.13 9.73
CA HIS A 247 -31.17 -25.96 8.93
C HIS A 247 -30.64 -27.08 9.82
N ILE A 248 -30.75 -28.31 9.37
CA ILE A 248 -30.34 -29.51 10.10
C ILE A 248 -29.34 -30.25 9.23
N GLU A 249 -28.25 -30.67 9.82
CA GLU A 249 -27.24 -31.50 9.13
C GLU A 249 -26.60 -32.52 10.07
N GLU A 250 -25.85 -33.45 9.51
CA GLU A 250 -25.14 -34.46 10.30
C GLU A 250 -24.11 -33.79 11.20
N LYS A 251 -24.05 -34.25 12.45
CA LYS A 251 -23.01 -33.86 13.38
C LYS A 251 -21.71 -34.57 13.04
N THR A 252 -20.74 -33.84 12.53
CA THR A 252 -19.42 -34.34 12.18
C THR A 252 -18.36 -33.67 13.03
N PHE A 253 -17.35 -34.43 13.44
CA PHE A 253 -16.22 -33.87 14.19
C PHE A 253 -15.03 -33.67 13.28
N SER A 254 -14.41 -32.53 13.40
CA SER A 254 -13.20 -32.14 12.66
C SER A 254 -12.11 -31.72 13.64
N ALA A 255 -10.84 -31.97 13.27
CA ALA A 255 -9.73 -31.59 14.09
C ALA A 255 -9.49 -30.08 14.03
N ILE A 256 -9.12 -29.49 15.18
CA ILE A 256 -8.60 -28.16 15.28
C ILE A 256 -7.19 -28.22 15.87
N THR A 257 -6.22 -27.75 15.08
CA THR A 257 -4.82 -27.67 15.49
C THR A 257 -4.48 -26.19 15.69
N VAL A 258 -3.94 -25.86 16.86
CA VAL A 258 -3.55 -24.48 17.18
C VAL A 258 -2.11 -24.49 17.63
N ASN A 259 -1.23 -23.94 16.80
CA ASN A 259 0.18 -23.76 17.10
C ASN A 259 0.38 -22.43 17.82
N ASN A 260 1.20 -22.42 18.89
CA ASN A 260 1.45 -21.28 19.77
C ASN A 260 0.16 -20.68 20.39
N GLY A 261 -0.82 -21.54 20.66
CA GLY A 261 -2.09 -21.13 21.24
C GLY A 261 -2.93 -22.33 21.69
N ILE A 262 -4.14 -22.05 22.12
CA ILE A 262 -5.12 -23.07 22.53
C ILE A 262 -6.48 -22.80 21.86
N ALA A 263 -7.22 -23.85 21.63
CA ALA A 263 -8.62 -23.79 21.22
C ALA A 263 -9.55 -24.24 22.35
N LYS A 264 -10.65 -23.54 22.54
CA LYS A 264 -11.69 -23.87 23.53
C LYS A 264 -13.05 -23.91 22.87
N ALA A 265 -13.87 -24.90 23.27
CA ALA A 265 -15.27 -24.98 22.93
C ALA A 265 -16.07 -25.30 24.21
N GLY A 266 -17.19 -24.63 24.42
CA GLY A 266 -17.96 -24.76 25.65
C GLY A 266 -17.18 -24.49 26.94
N GLY A 267 -16.11 -23.65 26.86
CA GLY A 267 -15.22 -23.30 27.99
C GLY A 267 -14.09 -24.31 28.26
N SER A 268 -14.06 -25.45 27.60
CA SER A 268 -13.02 -26.49 27.75
C SER A 268 -12.08 -26.48 26.58
N GLU A 269 -10.81 -26.80 26.82
CA GLU A 269 -9.79 -26.96 25.76
C GLU A 269 -10.11 -28.18 24.91
N VAL A 270 -10.05 -28.04 23.60
CA VAL A 270 -10.41 -29.05 22.62
C VAL A 270 -9.39 -29.19 21.50
N GLN A 271 -9.25 -30.39 20.95
CA GLN A 271 -8.52 -30.69 19.71
C GLN A 271 -9.44 -31.12 18.58
N MET A 272 -10.73 -31.26 18.86
CA MET A 272 -11.79 -31.57 17.91
C MET A 272 -13.03 -30.77 18.29
N ALA A 273 -13.77 -30.34 17.28
CA ALA A 273 -15.06 -29.70 17.45
C ALA A 273 -16.03 -30.18 16.37
N PHE A 274 -17.32 -30.14 16.67
CA PHE A 274 -18.31 -30.50 15.65
C PHE A 274 -18.61 -29.29 14.74
N ASN A 275 -19.06 -29.60 13.53
CA ASN A 275 -19.47 -28.57 12.56
C ASN A 275 -20.54 -27.65 13.15
N GLY A 276 -20.31 -26.33 13.00
CA GLY A 276 -21.19 -25.32 13.58
C GLY A 276 -20.91 -24.98 15.04
N GLN A 277 -20.05 -25.72 15.75
CA GLN A 277 -19.67 -25.38 17.12
C GLN A 277 -18.83 -24.12 17.17
N LYS A 278 -19.15 -23.24 18.12
CA LYS A 278 -18.30 -22.04 18.36
C LYS A 278 -17.00 -22.46 19.05
N VAL A 279 -15.89 -22.13 18.39
CA VAL A 279 -14.55 -22.34 18.89
C VAL A 279 -13.89 -20.99 19.15
N THR A 280 -13.30 -20.84 20.33
CA THR A 280 -12.50 -19.68 20.70
C THR A 280 -11.03 -20.10 20.71
N VAL A 281 -10.19 -19.37 19.98
CA VAL A 281 -8.74 -19.57 19.99
C VAL A 281 -8.06 -18.41 20.71
N THR A 282 -7.06 -18.74 21.52
CA THR A 282 -6.28 -17.76 22.31
C THR A 282 -4.82 -18.02 22.08
N ALA A 283 -4.06 -17.01 21.62
CA ALA A 283 -2.64 -17.11 21.41
C ALA A 283 -1.89 -17.19 22.77
N GLN A 284 -0.96 -18.12 22.85
CA GLN A 284 -0.05 -18.28 23.99
C GLN A 284 1.32 -17.69 23.67
N ILE A 285 1.36 -16.40 23.39
CA ILE A 285 2.59 -15.62 23.18
C ILE A 285 2.89 -14.85 24.46
N ASP A 286 4.05 -15.11 25.05
CA ASP A 286 4.56 -14.33 26.17
C ASP A 286 4.97 -12.95 25.69
N GLU A 287 4.12 -11.97 25.88
CA GLU A 287 4.36 -10.59 25.48
C GLU A 287 5.26 -9.89 26.51
N THR A 288 6.26 -9.22 25.97
CA THR A 288 7.21 -8.39 26.72
C THR A 288 7.43 -7.08 25.95
N ASP A 289 8.26 -6.18 26.48
CA ASP A 289 8.66 -4.99 25.72
C ASP A 289 9.45 -5.33 24.44
N GLU A 290 9.99 -6.55 24.37
CA GLU A 290 10.80 -7.04 23.25
C GLU A 290 10.07 -8.02 22.33
N ARG A 291 8.88 -8.52 22.72
CA ARG A 291 8.10 -9.49 21.95
C ARG A 291 6.61 -9.19 22.04
N LYS A 292 5.92 -9.20 20.89
CA LYS A 292 4.48 -8.95 20.79
C LYS A 292 3.79 -9.99 19.95
N PHE A 293 2.53 -10.27 20.27
CA PHE A 293 1.64 -11.00 19.35
C PHE A 293 1.51 -10.22 18.03
N ASP A 294 1.58 -10.95 16.89
CA ASP A 294 1.60 -10.37 15.54
C ASP A 294 0.58 -11.04 14.60
N GLY A 295 -0.50 -11.56 15.16
CA GLY A 295 -1.60 -12.12 14.40
C GLY A 295 -1.55 -13.63 14.23
N TRP A 296 -2.62 -14.15 13.63
CA TRP A 296 -2.80 -15.55 13.31
C TRP A 296 -2.64 -15.81 11.81
N GLU A 297 -2.17 -16.98 11.48
CA GLU A 297 -2.13 -17.53 10.14
C GLU A 297 -3.08 -18.75 10.07
N VAL A 298 -3.91 -18.82 9.04
CA VAL A 298 -4.67 -20.00 8.70
C VAL A 298 -3.78 -20.90 7.84
N VAL A 299 -3.25 -21.95 8.45
CA VAL A 299 -2.31 -22.87 7.76
C VAL A 299 -3.10 -23.87 6.90
N ASN A 300 -4.25 -24.34 7.42
CA ASN A 300 -5.13 -25.22 6.69
C ASN A 300 -6.58 -24.98 7.08
N ALA A 301 -7.47 -25.01 6.09
CA ALA A 301 -8.92 -24.92 6.30
C ALA A 301 -9.67 -25.51 5.09
N PRO A 302 -10.95 -25.92 5.26
CA PRO A 302 -11.79 -26.38 4.16
C PRO A 302 -12.01 -25.28 3.10
N ALA A 303 -12.24 -25.68 1.86
CA ALA A 303 -12.54 -24.76 0.76
C ALA A 303 -13.78 -23.90 1.09
N GLY A 304 -13.63 -22.57 0.90
CA GLY A 304 -14.69 -21.60 1.19
C GLY A 304 -14.77 -21.12 2.64
N PHE A 305 -14.03 -21.73 3.56
CA PHE A 305 -13.94 -21.22 4.93
C PHE A 305 -12.93 -20.06 5.00
N THR A 306 -13.34 -18.95 5.62
CA THR A 306 -12.47 -17.76 5.78
C THR A 306 -12.67 -17.17 7.17
N ILE A 307 -11.57 -16.65 7.72
CA ILE A 307 -11.57 -15.85 8.94
C ILE A 307 -11.17 -14.43 8.55
N SER A 308 -11.92 -13.43 9.00
CA SER A 308 -11.63 -12.05 8.64
C SER A 308 -10.27 -11.58 9.17
N ALA A 309 -9.61 -10.70 8.44
CA ALA A 309 -8.32 -10.13 8.85
C ALA A 309 -8.39 -9.43 10.23
N GLU A 310 -9.54 -8.85 10.56
CA GLU A 310 -9.77 -8.23 11.86
C GLU A 310 -9.74 -9.25 13.02
N LYS A 311 -10.36 -10.43 12.83
CA LYS A 311 -10.29 -11.53 13.80
C LYS A 311 -8.87 -12.08 13.92
N LEU A 312 -8.19 -12.29 12.78
CA LEU A 312 -6.81 -12.78 12.78
C LEU A 312 -5.80 -11.84 13.44
N ALA A 313 -6.10 -10.56 13.54
CA ALA A 313 -5.28 -9.58 14.25
C ALA A 313 -5.50 -9.57 15.77
N GLN A 314 -6.51 -10.25 16.29
CA GLN A 314 -6.85 -10.29 17.71
C GLN A 314 -6.12 -11.46 18.40
N LYS A 315 -5.59 -11.23 19.60
CA LYS A 315 -4.96 -12.29 20.41
C LYS A 315 -5.91 -13.43 20.74
N GLU A 316 -7.20 -13.11 20.89
CA GLU A 316 -8.29 -14.07 21.09
C GLU A 316 -9.46 -13.73 20.15
N PHE A 317 -9.98 -14.73 19.47
CA PHE A 317 -11.20 -14.58 18.68
C PHE A 317 -11.95 -15.89 18.63
N SER A 318 -13.21 -15.80 18.18
CA SER A 318 -14.05 -16.98 17.98
C SER A 318 -14.48 -17.11 16.52
N PHE A 319 -14.68 -18.35 16.11
CA PHE A 319 -15.25 -18.70 14.81
C PHE A 319 -16.16 -19.91 14.93
N ILE A 320 -16.98 -20.14 13.91
CA ILE A 320 -17.84 -21.31 13.81
C ILE A 320 -17.06 -22.41 13.09
N MET A 321 -16.98 -23.60 13.71
CA MET A 321 -16.21 -24.71 13.15
C MET A 321 -16.83 -25.20 11.85
N PRO A 322 -16.11 -25.24 10.74
CA PRO A 322 -16.62 -25.77 9.48
C PRO A 322 -16.59 -27.29 9.48
N THR A 323 -17.22 -27.88 8.47
CA THR A 323 -17.02 -29.29 8.16
C THR A 323 -15.64 -29.47 7.52
N GLY A 324 -14.68 -30.02 8.27
CA GLY A 324 -13.29 -30.21 7.88
C GLY A 324 -12.29 -29.58 8.85
N ASN A 325 -11.07 -30.05 8.76
CA ASN A 325 -10.01 -29.67 9.71
C ASN A 325 -9.56 -28.22 9.55
N VAL A 326 -9.27 -27.56 10.67
CA VAL A 326 -8.73 -26.20 10.74
C VAL A 326 -7.41 -26.23 11.47
N GLU A 327 -6.40 -25.59 10.88
CA GLU A 327 -5.08 -25.39 11.50
C GLU A 327 -4.73 -23.92 11.51
N LEU A 328 -4.40 -23.40 12.69
CA LEU A 328 -4.04 -22.02 12.96
C LEU A 328 -2.69 -21.94 13.64
N THR A 329 -1.90 -20.93 13.28
CA THR A 329 -0.63 -20.63 13.95
C THR A 329 -0.62 -19.19 14.43
N ALA A 330 -0.40 -18.98 15.72
CA ALA A 330 -0.15 -17.66 16.28
C ALA A 330 1.31 -17.26 16.04
N HIS A 331 1.51 -16.06 15.51
CA HIS A 331 2.82 -15.49 15.28
C HIS A 331 3.16 -14.41 16.30
N HIS A 332 4.44 -14.21 16.52
CA HIS A 332 4.96 -13.08 17.27
C HIS A 332 5.96 -12.30 16.43
N SER A 333 6.18 -11.06 16.82
CA SER A 333 7.25 -10.20 16.32
C SER A 333 8.17 -9.80 17.45
N ASN A 334 9.48 -9.79 17.19
CA ASN A 334 10.50 -9.33 18.11
C ASN A 334 10.88 -7.89 17.80
N LYS A 335 11.29 -7.16 18.84
CA LYS A 335 11.67 -5.75 18.73
C LYS A 335 12.89 -5.58 17.83
N LEU A 336 12.82 -4.58 16.96
CA LEU A 336 13.91 -4.12 16.11
C LEU A 336 14.17 -2.65 16.43
N GLU A 337 15.26 -2.35 17.10
CA GLU A 337 15.67 -0.99 17.44
C GLU A 337 16.85 -0.57 16.57
N VAL A 338 16.74 0.56 15.87
CA VAL A 338 17.81 1.09 15.04
C VAL A 338 18.11 2.53 15.44
N SER A 339 19.33 2.74 15.93
CA SER A 339 19.84 4.06 16.31
C SER A 339 20.83 4.59 15.26
N GLY A 340 20.69 5.85 14.88
CA GLY A 340 21.54 6.47 13.86
C GLY A 340 21.23 6.06 12.43
N GLY A 341 20.07 5.41 12.19
CA GLY A 341 19.66 4.95 10.88
C GLY A 341 18.16 4.65 10.79
N THR A 342 17.77 3.96 9.74
CA THR A 342 16.38 3.54 9.48
C THR A 342 16.32 2.06 9.15
N ALA A 343 15.20 1.41 9.47
CA ALA A 343 14.95 0.02 9.13
C ALA A 343 13.78 -0.13 8.14
N LYS A 344 13.86 -1.17 7.30
CA LYS A 344 12.76 -1.69 6.49
C LYS A 344 12.59 -3.18 6.79
N VAL A 345 11.36 -3.60 7.01
CA VAL A 345 10.99 -5.01 7.21
C VAL A 345 10.10 -5.43 6.04
N ASN A 346 10.52 -6.43 5.28
CA ASN A 346 9.85 -6.87 4.05
C ASN A 346 9.54 -5.71 3.08
N GLY A 347 10.45 -4.71 3.00
CA GLY A 347 10.30 -3.52 2.18
C GLY A 347 9.50 -2.36 2.81
N ASN A 348 8.80 -2.58 3.93
CA ASN A 348 8.02 -1.55 4.63
C ASN A 348 8.92 -0.76 5.60
N SER A 349 8.82 0.57 5.57
CA SER A 349 9.62 1.46 6.42
C SER A 349 9.03 1.62 7.82
N ASN A 350 9.89 1.92 8.80
CA ASN A 350 9.54 2.29 10.17
C ASN A 350 8.85 1.18 10.98
N ALA A 351 9.29 -0.05 10.85
CA ALA A 351 8.82 -1.14 11.69
C ALA A 351 9.72 -1.25 12.94
N ASP A 352 9.11 -1.10 14.13
CA ASP A 352 9.77 -1.30 15.42
C ASP A 352 9.81 -2.79 15.84
N PHE A 353 9.11 -3.65 15.12
CA PHE A 353 9.00 -5.08 15.35
C PHE A 353 9.05 -5.84 14.03
N ALA A 354 9.61 -7.04 14.06
CA ALA A 354 9.68 -7.94 12.92
C ALA A 354 9.50 -9.40 13.34
N ARG A 355 8.80 -10.18 12.50
CA ARG A 355 8.67 -11.62 12.70
C ARG A 355 10.02 -12.31 12.55
N PRO A 356 10.30 -13.37 13.30
CA PRO A 356 11.40 -14.26 13.00
C PRO A 356 11.35 -14.72 11.53
N GLY A 357 12.50 -14.68 10.86
CA GLY A 357 12.58 -15.01 9.42
C GLY A 357 12.26 -13.87 8.47
N ALA A 358 11.75 -12.72 8.92
CA ALA A 358 11.48 -11.57 8.06
C ALA A 358 12.79 -10.97 7.51
N ALA A 359 12.74 -10.50 6.25
CA ALA A 359 13.87 -9.79 5.66
C ALA A 359 13.94 -8.37 6.20
N VAL A 360 15.06 -8.02 6.80
CA VAL A 360 15.33 -6.70 7.38
C VAL A 360 16.46 -6.04 6.60
N THR A 361 16.28 -4.76 6.27
CA THR A 361 17.34 -3.93 5.69
C THR A 361 17.46 -2.66 6.53
N VAL A 362 18.64 -2.39 7.05
CA VAL A 362 18.95 -1.17 7.82
C VAL A 362 19.87 -0.27 7.01
N THR A 363 19.60 1.02 7.05
CA THR A 363 20.39 2.04 6.33
C THR A 363 20.85 3.09 7.33
N ALA A 364 22.16 3.32 7.39
CA ALA A 364 22.73 4.36 8.24
C ALA A 364 22.31 5.75 7.75
N GLY A 365 22.13 6.66 8.65
CA GLY A 365 21.92 8.07 8.36
C GLY A 365 23.18 8.68 7.73
N SER A 366 23.05 9.89 7.22
CA SER A 366 24.18 10.66 6.65
C SER A 366 24.23 12.05 7.32
N PRO A 367 24.54 12.10 8.62
CA PRO A 367 24.66 13.39 9.30
C PRO A 367 25.85 14.19 8.74
N GLU A 368 25.71 15.51 8.68
CA GLU A 368 26.73 16.40 8.18
C GLU A 368 28.01 16.28 9.04
N ASP A 369 29.17 16.26 8.40
CA ASP A 369 30.49 16.08 9.03
C ASP A 369 30.75 14.72 9.67
N TYR A 370 29.94 13.71 9.33
CA TYR A 370 30.17 12.33 9.78
C TYR A 370 30.20 11.36 8.60
N GLN A 371 30.96 10.31 8.76
CA GLN A 371 31.05 9.19 7.84
C GLN A 371 30.67 7.90 8.57
N PHE A 372 29.74 7.13 8.05
CA PHE A 372 29.42 5.82 8.60
C PHE A 372 30.64 4.92 8.60
N ASP A 373 30.87 4.23 9.72
CA ASP A 373 31.96 3.26 9.89
C ASP A 373 31.41 1.82 9.92
N HIS A 374 30.57 1.50 10.90
CA HIS A 374 30.01 0.17 11.03
C HIS A 374 28.73 0.17 11.88
N TRP A 375 28.07 -0.98 11.88
CA TRP A 375 26.96 -1.25 12.78
C TRP A 375 27.44 -2.00 14.02
N GLU A 376 27.10 -1.52 15.20
CA GLU A 376 27.14 -2.29 16.43
C GLU A 376 25.83 -3.02 16.60
N VAL A 377 25.91 -4.34 16.93
CA VAL A 377 24.73 -5.20 17.09
C VAL A 377 24.70 -5.75 18.50
N SER A 378 23.54 -5.66 19.14
CA SER A 378 23.26 -6.27 20.43
C SER A 378 21.92 -7.00 20.44
N GLY A 379 21.74 -7.96 21.36
CA GLY A 379 20.59 -8.84 21.41
C GLY A 379 20.75 -10.07 20.54
N GLY A 380 19.81 -10.30 19.62
CA GLY A 380 19.81 -11.48 18.75
C GLY A 380 20.94 -11.50 17.72
N ASN A 381 21.48 -12.69 17.46
CA ASN A 381 22.51 -12.86 16.43
C ASN A 381 21.91 -12.76 15.02
N ILE A 382 22.33 -11.76 14.26
CA ILE A 382 21.87 -11.52 12.88
C ILE A 382 22.69 -12.30 11.83
N GLY A 383 23.68 -13.08 12.24
CA GLY A 383 24.51 -13.92 11.36
C GLY A 383 25.44 -13.14 10.44
N LYS A 384 25.90 -11.94 10.86
CA LYS A 384 26.80 -11.09 10.08
C LYS A 384 28.20 -11.05 10.69
N THR A 385 29.22 -11.04 9.82
CA THR A 385 30.63 -10.87 10.19
C THR A 385 30.95 -9.40 10.44
N GLU A 386 32.06 -9.10 11.11
CA GLU A 386 32.53 -7.73 11.34
C GLU A 386 32.72 -6.94 10.03
N GLU A 387 33.17 -7.60 8.97
CA GLU A 387 33.31 -6.94 7.66
C GLU A 387 31.96 -6.62 7.00
N GLU A 388 30.97 -7.50 7.16
CA GLU A 388 29.62 -7.24 6.65
C GLU A 388 28.91 -6.12 7.43
N LEU A 389 29.28 -5.91 8.71
CA LEU A 389 28.73 -4.82 9.51
C LEU A 389 29.22 -3.43 9.08
N LYS A 390 30.28 -3.34 8.28
CA LYS A 390 30.80 -2.08 7.72
C LYS A 390 30.04 -1.58 6.49
N VAL A 391 28.97 -2.27 6.08
CA VAL A 391 28.18 -1.97 4.89
C VAL A 391 26.87 -1.28 5.25
N SER A 392 26.52 -0.24 4.52
CA SER A 392 25.19 0.39 4.57
C SER A 392 24.69 0.63 3.14
N PRO A 393 23.50 0.12 2.76
CA PRO A 393 22.54 -0.64 3.58
C PRO A 393 23.00 -2.06 3.94
N LEU A 394 22.67 -2.51 5.15
CA LEU A 394 22.90 -3.87 5.65
C LEU A 394 21.59 -4.65 5.61
N SER A 395 21.61 -5.86 5.04
CA SER A 395 20.44 -6.76 5.02
C SER A 395 20.71 -8.03 5.79
N PHE A 396 19.70 -8.49 6.55
CA PHE A 396 19.76 -9.74 7.34
C PHE A 396 18.36 -10.33 7.52
N THR A 397 18.31 -11.55 8.03
CA THR A 397 17.05 -12.21 8.41
C THR A 397 16.83 -12.01 9.91
N MET A 398 15.63 -11.57 10.31
CA MET A 398 15.30 -11.34 11.72
C MET A 398 15.41 -12.64 12.52
N PRO A 399 16.24 -12.69 13.56
CA PRO A 399 16.32 -13.86 14.45
C PRO A 399 15.08 -13.95 15.35
N ASP A 400 14.94 -15.10 16.05
CA ASP A 400 13.89 -15.24 17.08
C ASP A 400 14.34 -14.60 18.42
N ALA A 401 14.77 -13.35 18.35
CA ALA A 401 15.14 -12.51 19.48
C ALA A 401 15.08 -11.04 19.08
N ALA A 402 14.94 -10.15 20.06
CA ALA A 402 15.05 -8.72 19.84
C ALA A 402 16.46 -8.34 19.35
N VAL A 403 16.52 -7.39 18.42
CA VAL A 403 17.76 -6.91 17.83
C VAL A 403 17.84 -5.40 17.98
N LYS A 404 19.00 -4.93 18.43
CA LYS A 404 19.34 -3.52 18.45
C LYS A 404 20.59 -3.29 17.61
N LEU A 405 20.48 -2.35 16.64
CA LEU A 405 21.60 -1.88 15.84
C LEU A 405 21.86 -0.41 16.12
N THR A 406 23.14 -0.07 16.29
CA THR A 406 23.58 1.32 16.45
C THR A 406 24.60 1.62 15.36
N ALA A 407 24.32 2.65 14.55
CA ALA A 407 25.27 3.12 13.56
C ALA A 407 26.41 3.89 14.25
N VAL A 408 27.62 3.45 14.04
CA VAL A 408 28.84 4.11 14.51
C VAL A 408 29.41 4.96 13.41
N TYR A 409 29.81 6.18 13.74
CA TYR A 409 30.29 7.15 12.79
C TYR A 409 31.68 7.66 13.16
N LYS A 410 32.48 7.89 12.13
CA LYS A 410 33.69 8.70 12.21
C LYS A 410 33.32 10.17 12.08
N ALA A 411 33.83 11.03 12.94
CA ALA A 411 33.61 12.45 12.85
C ALA A 411 34.73 13.12 12.01
N ALA A 412 34.35 14.17 11.25
CA ALA A 412 35.28 14.88 10.39
C ALA A 412 36.29 15.71 11.18
N VAL A 413 37.54 15.69 10.72
CA VAL A 413 38.56 16.65 11.07
C VAL A 413 38.90 17.44 9.81
N LYS A 414 38.56 18.73 9.80
CA LYS A 414 38.80 19.66 8.68
C LYS A 414 39.93 20.59 9.05
N VAL A 415 40.90 20.75 8.17
CA VAL A 415 42.05 21.61 8.40
C VAL A 415 42.23 22.58 7.24
N SER A 416 42.08 23.86 7.51
CA SER A 416 42.39 24.92 6.53
C SER A 416 43.86 25.37 6.69
N ASN A 417 44.54 25.54 5.59
CA ASN A 417 46.00 25.83 5.51
C ASN A 417 46.81 24.74 6.22
N GLY A 418 46.47 23.48 5.99
CA GLY A 418 47.14 22.35 6.58
C GLY A 418 46.48 21.04 6.20
N THR A 419 46.96 19.96 6.78
CA THR A 419 46.43 18.63 6.59
C THR A 419 46.21 17.93 7.94
N ALA A 420 45.23 17.05 7.99
CA ALA A 420 45.06 16.07 9.07
C ALA A 420 45.47 14.69 8.58
N GLN A 421 45.99 13.89 9.46
CA GLN A 421 46.40 12.51 9.22
C GLN A 421 45.83 11.61 10.31
N THR A 422 45.18 10.52 9.88
CA THR A 422 44.83 9.36 10.69
C THR A 422 45.72 8.18 10.28
N ASP A 423 45.56 7.00 10.91
CA ASP A 423 46.35 5.82 10.58
C ASP A 423 46.34 5.45 9.09
N ASN A 424 45.28 5.76 8.37
CA ASN A 424 45.07 5.28 6.99
C ASN A 424 44.88 6.40 5.96
N THR A 425 44.70 7.65 6.36
CA THR A 425 44.37 8.74 5.44
C THR A 425 45.03 10.06 5.83
N THR A 426 45.41 10.83 4.82
CA THR A 426 45.93 12.20 4.99
C THR A 426 45.23 13.15 4.01
N GLY A 427 44.78 14.29 4.49
CA GLY A 427 44.10 15.29 3.64
C GLY A 427 43.63 16.52 4.42
N GLU A 428 43.05 17.49 3.74
CA GLU A 428 42.41 18.65 4.37
C GLU A 428 41.17 18.28 5.17
N THR A 429 40.57 17.14 4.83
CA THR A 429 39.48 16.52 5.58
C THR A 429 39.76 15.04 5.74
N VAL A 430 39.77 14.56 6.98
CA VAL A 430 39.83 13.14 7.33
C VAL A 430 38.71 12.82 8.28
N TYR A 431 38.39 11.53 8.43
CA TYR A 431 37.36 11.07 9.35
C TYR A 431 37.98 10.11 10.37
N ALA A 432 37.69 10.30 11.64
CA ALA A 432 38.25 9.52 12.72
C ALA A 432 37.16 9.09 13.72
N LEU A 433 37.31 7.88 14.28
CA LEU A 433 36.51 7.41 15.40
C LEU A 433 36.86 8.16 16.68
N GLU A 434 35.93 8.20 17.61
CA GLU A 434 36.19 8.62 18.98
C GLU A 434 37.38 7.83 19.58
N GLY A 435 38.27 8.53 20.24
CA GLY A 435 39.48 7.93 20.83
C GLY A 435 40.64 7.74 19.84
N ALA A 436 40.42 7.89 18.54
CA ALA A 436 41.50 7.80 17.56
C ALA A 436 42.48 8.96 17.66
N SER A 437 43.75 8.70 17.37
CA SER A 437 44.82 9.70 17.30
C SER A 437 44.79 10.40 15.92
N VAL A 438 44.74 11.73 15.92
CA VAL A 438 44.78 12.54 14.71
C VAL A 438 45.92 13.53 14.76
N THR A 439 46.83 13.45 13.80
CA THR A 439 47.96 14.37 13.64
C THR A 439 47.57 15.45 12.65
N VAL A 440 47.73 16.71 13.01
CA VAL A 440 47.53 17.85 12.09
C VAL A 440 48.87 18.53 11.82
N THR A 441 49.06 18.91 10.56
CA THR A 441 50.25 19.61 10.10
C THR A 441 49.82 20.83 9.31
N GLY A 442 50.30 21.99 9.74
CA GLY A 442 50.07 23.23 9.01
C GLY A 442 51.04 23.38 7.84
N HIS A 443 50.57 23.89 6.73
CA HIS A 443 51.41 24.31 5.61
C HIS A 443 50.78 25.53 4.92
N ASP A 444 51.62 26.48 4.57
CA ASP A 444 51.22 27.57 3.71
C ASP A 444 51.58 27.23 2.25
N SER A 445 50.66 27.46 1.35
CA SER A 445 50.86 27.31 -0.11
C SER A 445 52.00 28.18 -0.64
N ASN A 446 52.40 29.21 0.12
CA ASN A 446 53.49 30.15 -0.22
C ASN A 446 54.74 30.00 0.67
N ALA A 447 55.13 28.77 0.98
CA ALA A 447 55.98 28.25 2.04
C ALA A 447 57.36 28.89 2.28
N SER A 448 57.84 29.84 1.46
CA SER A 448 59.25 30.30 1.61
C SER A 448 59.45 31.41 2.62
N PHE A 449 58.41 32.10 3.07
CA PHE A 449 58.59 33.32 3.91
C PHE A 449 57.49 33.52 4.96
N SER A 450 56.53 32.62 5.09
CA SER A 450 55.45 32.72 6.08
C SER A 450 55.83 32.07 7.41
N LYS A 451 55.40 32.63 8.53
CA LYS A 451 55.55 32.03 9.86
C LYS A 451 54.20 31.73 10.46
N LEU A 452 54.02 30.53 11.02
CA LEU A 452 52.84 30.17 11.75
C LEU A 452 52.64 31.13 12.93
N VAL A 453 51.49 31.80 12.96
CA VAL A 453 51.05 32.68 14.06
C VAL A 453 50.34 31.86 15.14
N GLY A 454 49.65 30.83 14.74
CA GLY A 454 48.91 29.93 15.63
C GLY A 454 47.79 29.19 14.93
N TRP A 455 47.09 28.33 15.65
CA TRP A 455 45.96 27.59 15.19
C TRP A 455 44.65 28.15 15.72
N LYS A 456 43.63 28.22 14.91
CA LYS A 456 42.27 28.56 15.31
C LYS A 456 41.39 27.31 15.31
N LEU A 457 40.61 27.17 16.36
CA LEU A 457 39.54 26.15 16.43
C LEU A 457 38.23 26.79 16.01
N LYS A 458 37.70 26.41 14.85
CA LYS A 458 36.46 26.94 14.30
C LYS A 458 35.22 26.09 14.76
N LYS A 459 35.41 24.79 14.95
CA LYS A 459 34.35 23.86 15.38
C LYS A 459 34.94 22.77 16.26
N GLY A 460 34.17 22.27 17.22
CA GLY A 460 34.56 21.20 18.12
C GLY A 460 35.21 21.69 19.40
N SER A 461 35.93 20.82 20.09
CA SER A 461 36.68 21.13 21.33
C SER A 461 37.97 20.33 21.37
N LEU A 462 39.03 20.99 21.82
CA LEU A 462 40.32 20.38 22.10
C LEU A 462 40.77 20.83 23.49
N THR A 463 41.10 19.88 24.34
CA THR A 463 41.56 20.15 25.72
C THR A 463 43.05 19.85 25.93
N ALA A 464 43.58 18.98 25.11
CA ALA A 464 44.99 18.60 25.12
C ALA A 464 45.49 18.30 23.69
N ILE A 465 46.76 18.54 23.47
CA ILE A 465 47.48 18.15 22.25
C ILE A 465 48.81 17.50 22.69
N ILE A 466 49.41 16.73 21.79
CA ILE A 466 50.75 16.17 21.92
C ILE A 466 51.60 16.82 20.83
N ASP A 467 52.70 17.47 21.20
CA ASP A 467 53.63 18.08 20.26
C ASP A 467 54.47 17.04 19.50
N ALA A 468 55.28 17.50 18.54
CA ALA A 468 56.14 16.62 17.76
C ALA A 468 57.24 15.92 18.61
N ASP A 469 57.55 16.42 19.77
CA ASP A 469 58.51 15.85 20.73
C ASP A 469 57.85 14.87 21.69
N GLY A 470 56.53 14.70 21.58
CA GLY A 470 55.76 13.76 22.44
C GLY A 470 55.28 14.36 23.78
N ASN A 471 55.40 15.68 23.98
CA ASN A 471 54.98 16.36 25.19
C ASN A 471 53.47 16.65 25.14
N SER A 472 52.77 16.30 26.20
CA SER A 472 51.35 16.65 26.32
C SER A 472 51.16 18.11 26.77
N LEU A 473 50.44 18.89 26.03
CA LEU A 473 50.12 20.29 26.31
C LEU A 473 48.60 20.42 26.53
N ASN A 474 48.19 20.93 27.68
CA ASN A 474 46.81 21.37 27.88
C ASN A 474 46.54 22.61 27.04
N VAL A 475 45.42 22.61 26.34
CA VAL A 475 45.05 23.72 25.49
C VAL A 475 43.69 24.30 25.89
N THR A 476 43.59 25.61 25.71
CA THR A 476 42.33 26.39 25.85
C THR A 476 42.08 27.15 24.58
N VAL A 477 40.83 27.63 24.41
CA VAL A 477 40.48 28.45 23.23
C VAL A 477 40.26 29.89 23.65
N ASP A 478 40.95 30.82 22.94
CA ASP A 478 40.74 32.25 23.09
C ASP A 478 39.29 32.64 22.72
N ALA A 479 38.56 33.20 23.67
CA ALA A 479 37.13 33.55 23.51
C ALA A 479 36.85 34.62 22.43
N GLU A 480 37.85 35.49 22.12
CA GLU A 480 37.65 36.57 21.15
C GLU A 480 38.00 36.15 19.71
N ASN A 481 39.08 35.37 19.57
CA ASN A 481 39.68 35.10 18.26
C ASN A 481 39.76 33.61 17.93
N ASN A 482 39.31 32.74 18.82
CA ASN A 482 39.32 31.27 18.70
C ASN A 482 40.70 30.64 18.52
N TYR A 483 41.79 31.31 18.92
CA TYR A 483 43.10 30.69 18.90
C TYR A 483 43.24 29.61 19.98
N LEU A 484 43.94 28.54 19.64
CA LEU A 484 44.39 27.56 20.63
C LEU A 484 45.53 28.19 21.44
N LEU A 485 45.41 28.17 22.77
CA LEU A 485 46.37 28.72 23.71
C LEU A 485 46.89 27.61 24.60
N ASP A 486 48.15 27.66 24.97
CA ASP A 486 48.76 26.82 25.98
C ASP A 486 48.38 27.27 27.42
N ALA A 487 48.85 26.57 28.43
CA ALA A 487 48.59 26.89 29.84
C ALA A 487 49.14 28.26 30.31
N SER A 488 50.04 28.87 29.56
CA SER A 488 50.57 30.23 29.81
C SER A 488 49.75 31.32 29.09
N GLY A 489 48.76 30.95 28.26
CA GLY A 489 48.00 31.85 27.43
C GLY A 489 48.70 32.20 26.11
N ALA A 490 49.79 31.56 25.74
CA ALA A 490 50.44 31.74 24.47
C ALA A 490 49.80 30.90 23.36
N LYS A 491 49.76 31.45 22.13
CA LYS A 491 49.23 30.72 20.99
C LYS A 491 50.07 29.50 20.64
N ILE A 492 49.41 28.38 20.35
CA ILE A 492 50.09 27.16 19.88
C ILE A 492 50.66 27.42 18.49
N LYS A 493 51.99 27.34 18.37
CA LYS A 493 52.76 27.57 17.16
C LYS A 493 53.47 26.32 16.64
N ASN A 494 53.15 25.14 17.18
CA ASN A 494 53.66 23.88 16.68
C ASN A 494 53.12 23.64 15.28
N GLU A 495 53.97 23.47 14.28
CA GLU A 495 53.53 23.19 12.91
C GLU A 495 52.81 21.85 12.80
N THR A 496 53.23 20.90 13.66
CA THR A 496 52.61 19.59 13.77
C THR A 496 52.26 19.32 15.22
N PHE A 497 51.06 18.80 15.47
CA PHE A 497 50.64 18.26 16.74
C PHE A 497 49.59 17.15 16.56
N THR A 498 49.42 16.33 17.56
CA THR A 498 48.48 15.23 17.58
C THR A 498 47.43 15.45 18.69
N PHE A 499 46.21 15.06 18.48
CA PHE A 499 45.18 15.06 19.52
C PHE A 499 44.32 13.80 19.44
N THR A 500 43.62 13.47 20.55
CA THR A 500 42.67 12.38 20.59
C THR A 500 41.31 12.90 20.14
N MET A 501 40.70 12.22 19.17
CA MET A 501 39.40 12.58 18.61
C MET A 501 38.27 12.37 19.62
N SER A 502 37.36 13.31 19.71
CA SER A 502 36.10 13.15 20.42
C SER A 502 35.02 12.64 19.46
N ASP A 503 33.80 12.43 19.99
CA ASP A 503 32.59 12.10 19.22
C ASP A 503 32.10 13.20 18.27
N LYS A 504 32.72 14.40 18.31
CA LYS A 504 32.29 15.60 17.56
C LYS A 504 33.28 16.03 16.50
N PRO A 505 32.79 16.57 15.37
CA PRO A 505 33.65 17.10 14.34
C PRO A 505 34.54 18.23 14.84
N VAL A 506 35.76 18.28 14.31
CA VAL A 506 36.76 19.28 14.63
C VAL A 506 37.13 20.06 13.36
N GLU A 507 37.12 21.40 13.43
CA GLU A 507 37.59 22.26 12.34
C GLU A 507 38.68 23.18 12.85
N LEU A 508 39.88 23.06 12.25
CA LEU A 508 41.07 23.80 12.57
C LEU A 508 41.51 24.66 11.38
N SER A 509 42.18 25.78 11.68
CA SER A 509 42.79 26.62 10.67
C SER A 509 44.17 27.04 11.16
N ALA A 510 45.23 26.69 10.41
CA ALA A 510 46.53 27.26 10.61
C ALA A 510 46.58 28.70 10.08
N VAL A 511 47.01 29.60 10.91
CA VAL A 511 47.13 31.05 10.58
C VAL A 511 48.55 31.42 10.40
N TYR A 512 48.91 31.87 9.22
CA TYR A 512 50.26 32.30 8.88
C TYR A 512 50.34 33.81 8.74
N SER A 513 51.47 34.37 9.11
CA SER A 513 51.81 35.77 8.83
C SER A 513 52.94 35.84 7.83
N ILE A 514 52.86 36.74 6.91
CA ILE A 514 53.99 37.11 6.06
C ILE A 514 54.76 38.19 6.81
N PRO A 515 56.08 38.02 7.07
CA PRO A 515 56.91 39.11 7.61
C PRO A 515 56.79 40.32 6.71
N ALA A 516 56.76 41.50 7.30
CA ALA A 516 56.69 42.78 6.56
C ALA A 516 57.94 43.06 5.66
N ILE A 517 58.84 42.10 5.57
CA ILE A 517 60.04 42.19 4.72
C ILE A 517 59.79 41.24 3.55
N ALA A 518 59.47 41.84 2.38
CA ALA A 518 59.67 41.28 1.07
C ALA A 518 58.58 40.42 0.43
N MET A 519 57.61 40.94 -0.14
CA MET A 519 57.36 40.69 -1.58
C MET A 519 56.63 41.89 -2.13
N SER A 520 57.34 42.76 -2.80
CA SER A 520 56.63 43.64 -3.70
C SER A 520 56.19 42.85 -4.92
N LEU A 521 54.90 42.75 -5.08
CA LEU A 521 54.21 42.05 -6.18
C LEU A 521 53.95 43.04 -7.32
N PRO A 522 53.95 42.61 -8.57
CA PRO A 522 53.73 43.51 -9.68
C PRO A 522 52.27 43.97 -9.72
N VAL A 523 52.06 45.25 -9.90
CA VAL A 523 50.88 45.94 -10.35
C VAL A 523 51.08 46.42 -11.73
N ILE A 524 50.30 46.02 -12.67
CA ILE A 524 50.39 46.43 -14.08
C ILE A 524 49.07 47.09 -14.46
N VAL A 525 49.12 48.28 -14.97
CA VAL A 525 47.96 49.04 -15.43
C VAL A 525 48.16 49.51 -16.85
N GLU A 526 47.30 49.11 -17.74
CA GLU A 526 47.31 49.60 -19.14
C GLU A 526 46.17 50.60 -19.30
N GLY A 527 46.53 51.77 -19.81
CA GLY A 527 45.61 52.91 -20.00
C GLY A 527 45.29 53.66 -18.70
N GLY A 528 46.20 53.67 -17.73
CA GLY A 528 46.06 54.40 -16.48
C GLY A 528 47.36 54.59 -15.71
N THR A 529 47.29 55.31 -14.60
CA THR A 529 48.41 55.64 -13.69
C THR A 529 48.26 54.80 -12.40
N ILE A 530 49.40 54.49 -11.75
CA ILE A 530 49.44 53.75 -10.46
C ILE A 530 50.01 54.72 -9.40
N ASN A 531 49.29 54.90 -8.28
CA ASN A 531 49.69 55.78 -7.16
C ASN A 531 50.10 57.20 -7.60
N GLY A 532 49.45 57.71 -8.65
CA GLY A 532 49.71 59.03 -9.20
C GLY A 532 50.98 59.15 -10.03
N THR A 533 51.67 58.05 -10.34
CA THR A 533 52.82 58.06 -11.29
C THR A 533 52.36 57.59 -12.67
N GLN A 534 53.02 58.02 -13.71
CA GLN A 534 52.75 57.62 -15.11
C GLN A 534 53.33 56.25 -15.46
N ASP A 535 53.78 55.47 -14.44
CA ASP A 535 54.30 54.13 -14.63
C ASP A 535 53.21 53.14 -14.82
N SER A 536 53.23 52.42 -15.89
CA SER A 536 52.28 51.27 -16.13
C SER A 536 52.62 49.99 -15.34
N PHE A 537 53.77 50.06 -14.61
CA PHE A 537 54.26 48.91 -13.80
C PHE A 537 54.90 49.45 -12.52
N VAL A 538 54.40 48.98 -11.38
CA VAL A 538 54.98 49.26 -10.05
C VAL A 538 54.99 47.94 -9.23
N ARG A 539 56.01 47.80 -8.38
CA ARG A 539 56.02 46.73 -7.38
C ARG A 539 55.56 47.28 -6.04
N VAL A 540 54.47 46.69 -5.52
CA VAL A 540 53.80 47.05 -4.23
C VAL A 540 53.85 45.92 -3.29
N LYS A 541 54.07 46.16 -2.01
CA LYS A 541 54.00 45.08 -0.98
C LYS A 541 52.56 44.65 -0.73
N ALA A 542 52.33 43.34 -0.56
CA ALA A 542 51.02 42.85 -0.15
C ALA A 542 50.53 43.54 1.14
N GLY A 543 49.30 43.99 1.16
CA GLY A 543 48.71 44.74 2.27
C GLY A 543 48.89 46.27 2.20
N GLU A 544 49.68 46.80 1.26
CA GLU A 544 49.79 48.27 1.00
C GLU A 544 48.59 48.73 0.14
N LYS A 545 48.20 49.98 0.34
CA LYS A 545 47.14 50.59 -0.47
C LYS A 545 47.67 50.95 -1.84
N VAL A 546 46.99 50.61 -2.90
CA VAL A 546 47.24 50.95 -4.28
C VAL A 546 46.07 51.79 -4.78
N THR A 547 46.37 52.85 -5.47
CA THR A 547 45.40 53.70 -6.17
C THR A 547 45.69 53.62 -7.65
N ILE A 548 44.76 53.32 -8.48
CA ILE A 548 44.90 53.40 -9.94
C ILE A 548 43.85 54.37 -10.49
N LYS A 549 44.23 55.07 -11.54
CA LYS A 549 43.38 56.06 -12.21
C LYS A 549 43.56 55.92 -13.73
N ALA A 550 42.45 55.91 -14.44
CA ALA A 550 42.46 55.84 -15.90
C ALA A 550 43.13 57.13 -16.49
N ASP A 551 43.78 56.94 -17.57
CA ASP A 551 44.34 58.09 -18.33
C ASP A 551 43.26 59.01 -18.87
N ALA A 552 43.61 60.21 -19.31
CA ALA A 552 42.64 61.06 -19.96
C ALA A 552 42.16 60.45 -21.25
N PRO A 553 40.81 60.40 -21.47
CA PRO A 553 40.23 59.75 -22.64
C PRO A 553 40.67 60.48 -23.92
N ALA A 554 40.78 59.74 -25.03
CA ALA A 554 40.97 60.35 -26.34
C ALA A 554 39.74 61.19 -26.71
N GLU A 555 39.86 62.06 -27.70
CA GLU A 555 38.78 62.91 -28.16
C GLU A 555 37.56 62.07 -28.56
N ASN A 556 36.37 62.40 -27.99
CA ASN A 556 35.10 61.68 -28.15
C ASN A 556 35.05 60.27 -27.50
N MET A 557 35.91 59.98 -26.55
CA MET A 557 35.89 58.76 -25.75
C MET A 557 35.70 59.10 -24.26
N GLN A 558 35.15 58.20 -23.52
CA GLN A 558 35.03 58.28 -22.06
C GLN A 558 35.46 56.95 -21.44
N PHE A 559 35.96 56.99 -20.21
CA PHE A 559 36.24 55.75 -19.46
C PHE A 559 34.97 54.97 -19.29
N HIS A 560 35.07 53.66 -19.48
CA HIS A 560 33.94 52.76 -19.30
C HIS A 560 34.12 51.86 -18.08
N HIS A 561 35.13 51.01 -18.05
CA HIS A 561 35.38 50.11 -16.92
C HIS A 561 36.84 49.65 -16.86
N TRP A 562 37.18 49.02 -15.71
CA TRP A 562 38.45 48.33 -15.56
C TRP A 562 38.29 46.83 -15.87
N LYS A 563 38.96 46.35 -16.90
CA LYS A 563 39.07 44.90 -17.19
C LYS A 563 40.17 44.30 -16.33
N VAL A 564 39.84 43.31 -15.54
CA VAL A 564 40.80 42.56 -14.72
C VAL A 564 41.40 41.45 -15.57
N GLU A 565 42.72 41.53 -15.84
CA GLU A 565 43.46 40.53 -16.62
C GLU A 565 44.16 39.53 -15.70
N GLU A 566 44.53 39.92 -14.48
CA GLU A 566 45.16 39.05 -13.47
C GLU A 566 44.73 39.49 -12.08
N GLY A 567 44.24 38.50 -11.28
CA GLY A 567 43.59 38.71 -10.00
C GLY A 567 42.05 38.64 -10.13
N THR A 568 41.31 38.79 -9.02
CA THR A 568 39.85 38.88 -9.00
C THR A 568 39.37 40.08 -8.21
N SER A 569 38.17 40.59 -8.46
CA SER A 569 37.59 41.70 -7.70
C SER A 569 37.50 41.37 -6.19
N ALA A 570 37.32 40.13 -5.81
CA ALA A 570 37.32 39.67 -4.42
C ALA A 570 38.73 39.78 -3.78
N ASP A 571 39.80 39.48 -4.54
CA ASP A 571 41.19 39.62 -4.09
C ASP A 571 41.55 41.06 -3.81
N PHE A 572 40.96 41.99 -4.57
CA PHE A 572 41.20 43.42 -4.40
C PHE A 572 40.35 44.06 -3.31
N GLY A 573 39.31 43.38 -2.84
CA GLY A 573 38.32 43.95 -1.92
C GLY A 573 37.51 45.11 -2.55
N VAL A 574 37.42 45.14 -3.88
CA VAL A 574 36.67 46.14 -4.67
C VAL A 574 35.43 45.47 -5.23
N THR A 575 34.28 46.13 -5.14
CA THR A 575 33.03 45.58 -5.68
C THR A 575 33.03 45.54 -7.21
N VAL A 576 32.32 44.59 -7.80
CA VAL A 576 32.18 44.48 -9.26
C VAL A 576 31.62 45.77 -9.87
N GLY A 577 30.66 46.44 -9.22
CA GLY A 577 30.11 47.72 -9.70
C GLY A 577 31.13 48.89 -9.67
N THR A 578 32.14 48.82 -8.80
CA THR A 578 33.24 49.81 -8.79
C THR A 578 34.23 49.61 -9.95
N LEU A 579 34.53 48.36 -10.30
CA LEU A 579 35.35 48.04 -11.48
C LEU A 579 34.57 48.27 -12.78
N GLY A 580 33.26 48.04 -12.78
CA GLY A 580 32.41 48.07 -13.97
C GLY A 580 32.49 46.76 -14.77
N SER A 581 31.82 46.73 -15.92
CA SER A 581 31.79 45.59 -16.85
C SER A 581 31.49 46.10 -18.26
N ASP A 582 31.42 45.22 -19.24
CA ASP A 582 31.01 45.57 -20.61
C ASP A 582 29.61 46.23 -20.69
N THR A 583 28.77 46.04 -19.65
CA THR A 583 27.42 46.58 -19.57
C THR A 583 27.22 47.66 -18.51
N GLU A 584 28.17 47.84 -17.59
CA GLU A 584 28.07 48.79 -16.48
C GLU A 584 29.32 49.68 -16.41
N GLN A 585 29.11 50.96 -16.32
CA GLN A 585 30.21 51.93 -16.19
C GLN A 585 30.85 51.84 -14.80
N GLY A 586 32.15 51.61 -14.73
CA GLY A 586 32.95 51.60 -13.51
C GLY A 586 33.43 52.98 -13.07
N THR A 587 34.18 53.01 -11.96
CA THR A 587 34.79 54.22 -11.40
C THR A 587 36.19 54.46 -12.02
N GLU A 588 36.42 55.65 -12.57
CA GLU A 588 37.66 56.02 -13.24
C GLU A 588 38.89 55.89 -12.33
N GLU A 589 38.75 56.19 -11.05
CA GLU A 589 39.77 56.03 -10.03
C GLU A 589 39.34 55.05 -8.96
N ILE A 590 40.10 53.96 -8.75
CA ILE A 590 39.86 52.95 -7.75
C ILE A 590 41.04 52.79 -6.80
N ALA A 591 40.77 52.40 -5.56
CA ALA A 591 41.77 52.07 -4.57
C ALA A 591 41.51 50.72 -3.96
N PHE A 592 42.54 49.90 -3.81
CA PHE A 592 42.48 48.58 -3.21
C PHE A 592 43.70 48.33 -2.33
N ILE A 593 43.60 47.29 -1.50
CA ILE A 593 44.73 46.76 -0.74
C ILE A 593 45.41 45.70 -1.58
N MET A 594 46.73 45.85 -1.81
CA MET A 594 47.50 44.90 -2.62
C MET A 594 47.28 43.46 -2.16
N PRO A 595 46.72 42.59 -3.00
CA PRO A 595 46.55 41.18 -2.70
C PRO A 595 47.88 40.43 -2.66
N ARG A 596 47.84 39.13 -2.34
CA ARG A 596 49.03 38.25 -2.33
C ARG A 596 49.42 37.71 -3.73
N GLY A 597 48.82 38.22 -4.79
CA GLY A 597 49.06 37.87 -6.18
C GLY A 597 49.42 39.10 -7.03
N ALA A 598 49.91 38.89 -8.23
CA ALA A 598 50.08 39.92 -9.24
C ALA A 598 48.73 40.53 -9.61
N VAL A 599 48.73 41.82 -9.95
CA VAL A 599 47.52 42.54 -10.38
C VAL A 599 47.76 43.12 -11.75
N ARG A 600 46.89 42.80 -12.72
CA ARG A 600 46.88 43.42 -14.03
C ARG A 600 45.50 43.94 -14.38
N LEU A 601 45.41 45.24 -14.66
CA LEU A 601 44.12 45.88 -15.00
C LEU A 601 44.32 46.67 -16.29
N THR A 602 43.32 46.68 -17.16
CA THR A 602 43.30 47.42 -18.43
C THR A 602 42.10 48.35 -18.45
N ALA A 603 42.31 49.67 -18.66
CA ALA A 603 41.18 50.57 -18.82
C ALA A 603 40.48 50.33 -20.15
N GLN A 604 39.16 50.25 -20.11
CA GLN A 604 38.31 50.12 -21.28
C GLN A 604 37.57 51.44 -21.50
N TRP A 605 37.38 51.79 -22.76
CA TRP A 605 36.86 53.09 -23.20
C TRP A 605 35.63 52.89 -24.06
N SER A 606 34.62 53.79 -23.93
CA SER A 606 33.44 53.81 -24.80
C SER A 606 33.36 55.22 -25.50
N ALA A 607 32.64 55.25 -26.61
CA ALA A 607 32.41 56.55 -27.27
C ALA A 607 31.52 57.43 -26.35
N THR A 608 31.88 58.72 -26.25
CA THR A 608 31.08 59.72 -25.52
C THR A 608 29.68 59.80 -26.22
N PRO A 609 28.55 59.68 -25.57
CA PRO A 609 27.27 59.95 -26.19
C PRO A 609 27.24 61.38 -26.76
N ALA A 610 26.86 61.48 -28.01
CA ALA A 610 26.72 62.79 -28.65
C ALA A 610 25.71 63.65 -27.86
N THR A 611 26.22 64.84 -27.37
CA THR A 611 25.32 65.80 -26.74
C THR A 611 24.32 66.30 -27.77
N ARG A 612 23.08 66.05 -27.53
CA ARG A 612 21.98 66.61 -28.33
C ARG A 612 22.01 68.13 -28.21
N PRO A 613 21.93 68.88 -29.31
CA PRO A 613 21.84 70.31 -29.22
C PRO A 613 20.62 70.82 -28.51
N ASP A 614 20.78 71.88 -27.77
CA ASP A 614 19.75 72.59 -26.97
C ASP A 614 18.52 72.93 -27.82
N PRO A 615 17.28 72.66 -27.32
CA PRO A 615 16.04 72.85 -28.08
C PRO A 615 15.57 74.31 -28.18
N ASP A 616 16.28 75.31 -27.69
CA ASP A 616 15.87 76.73 -27.72
C ASP A 616 16.48 77.54 -28.86
N GLN A 617 16.15 77.17 -30.10
CA GLN A 617 16.15 78.19 -31.21
C GLN A 617 14.87 77.95 -32.06
N PRO A 618 14.12 79.00 -32.33
CA PRO A 618 12.90 78.90 -33.12
C PRO A 618 13.22 78.70 -34.60
N LEU A 619 12.69 77.68 -35.18
CA LEU A 619 12.67 77.48 -36.63
C LEU A 619 11.23 77.68 -37.11
N ASP A 620 11.15 78.55 -38.13
CA ASP A 620 9.94 78.87 -38.90
C ASP A 620 9.30 77.67 -39.54
N GLU A 621 8.06 77.89 -39.74
CA GLU A 621 6.97 77.05 -40.26
C GLU A 621 7.27 76.24 -41.54
N ASP A 622 6.49 75.20 -41.59
CA ASP A 622 5.84 74.53 -42.74
C ASP A 622 6.52 73.27 -43.28
N PHE A 623 5.84 72.23 -43.04
CA PHE A 623 5.30 71.18 -43.95
C PHE A 623 4.85 69.93 -43.18
N GLY A 624 3.54 69.73 -43.21
CA GLY A 624 2.91 68.51 -42.67
C GLY A 624 3.30 67.23 -43.42
N VAL A 625 3.62 66.23 -42.67
CA VAL A 625 3.42 64.82 -43.07
C VAL A 625 3.05 64.01 -41.83
N ASP A 626 1.92 63.37 -41.89
CA ASP A 626 1.44 62.33 -40.93
C ASP A 626 2.48 61.27 -40.67
N THR A 627 2.84 61.11 -39.41
CA THR A 627 3.52 59.89 -38.93
C THR A 627 2.67 59.24 -37.85
N PRO A 628 2.37 57.98 -38.00
CA PRO A 628 1.57 57.26 -37.00
C PRO A 628 2.36 57.05 -35.70
N GLN A 629 1.69 57.26 -34.61
CA GLN A 629 2.19 56.99 -33.27
C GLN A 629 2.66 55.54 -33.13
N PRO A 630 3.76 55.28 -32.46
CA PRO A 630 4.16 53.94 -32.09
C PRO A 630 3.20 53.40 -31.00
N LYS A 631 2.66 52.22 -31.24
CA LYS A 631 1.88 51.41 -30.35
C LYS A 631 2.71 51.11 -29.10
N PRO A 632 2.17 51.23 -27.91
CA PRO A 632 2.89 50.84 -26.68
C PRO A 632 3.24 49.36 -26.71
N GLU A 633 4.44 49.07 -26.34
CA GLU A 633 5.01 47.76 -26.09
C GLU A 633 4.17 47.05 -25.02
N PRO A 634 3.83 45.79 -25.15
CA PRO A 634 3.07 45.07 -24.14
C PRO A 634 3.92 44.87 -22.89
N GLU A 635 3.38 45.29 -21.75
CA GLU A 635 3.91 44.98 -20.43
C GLU A 635 4.04 43.46 -20.28
N GLU A 636 5.20 43.03 -19.82
CA GLU A 636 5.48 41.67 -19.41
C GLU A 636 4.47 41.26 -18.33
N PRO A 637 3.77 40.12 -18.43
CA PRO A 637 2.82 39.73 -17.42
C PRO A 637 3.54 39.40 -16.13
N GLU A 638 3.12 40.07 -15.05
CA GLU A 638 3.51 39.75 -13.68
C GLU A 638 3.28 38.26 -13.41
N GLU A 639 4.27 37.62 -12.81
CA GLU A 639 4.19 36.25 -12.34
C GLU A 639 3.04 36.14 -11.31
N PRO A 640 2.05 35.25 -11.50
CA PRO A 640 0.97 35.10 -10.54
C PRO A 640 1.51 34.57 -9.22
N GLU A 641 1.18 35.24 -8.13
CA GLU A 641 1.41 34.80 -6.75
C GLU A 641 0.88 33.38 -6.55
N GLU A 642 1.68 32.53 -5.90
CA GLU A 642 1.29 31.18 -5.51
C GLU A 642 0.03 31.22 -4.64
N PRO A 643 -1.04 30.49 -4.97
CA PRO A 643 -2.16 30.33 -4.04
C PRO A 643 -1.72 29.51 -2.83
N GLU A 644 -1.99 30.05 -1.64
CA GLU A 644 -1.86 29.35 -0.35
C GLU A 644 -2.55 27.98 -0.42
N ALA A 645 -1.83 26.94 0.00
CA ALA A 645 -2.33 25.59 0.09
C ALA A 645 -3.42 25.47 1.15
N PRO A 646 -4.56 24.84 0.86
CA PRO A 646 -5.48 24.45 1.92
C PRO A 646 -4.84 23.35 2.78
N ALA A 647 -4.91 23.56 4.09
CA ALA A 647 -4.52 22.58 5.07
C ALA A 647 -5.49 21.38 5.00
N GLU A 648 -5.01 20.25 4.50
CA GLU A 648 -5.58 18.94 4.85
C GLU A 648 -4.48 17.88 4.92
N SER A 649 -4.51 17.24 6.05
CA SER A 649 -3.68 16.19 6.58
C SER A 649 -3.42 15.01 5.64
N ALA A 650 -2.14 14.69 5.42
CA ALA A 650 -1.69 13.30 5.33
C ALA A 650 -0.23 13.23 5.77
N ALA A 651 -0.01 12.46 6.80
CA ALA A 651 1.25 12.24 7.48
C ALA A 651 2.39 11.83 6.54
N GLY A 652 3.49 12.54 6.63
CA GLY A 652 4.77 12.30 5.97
C GLY A 652 5.74 13.37 6.41
N ALA A 653 6.09 13.38 7.71
CA ALA A 653 7.00 14.35 8.29
C ALA A 653 8.37 14.29 7.61
N ILE A 654 8.72 15.34 6.87
CA ILE A 654 10.11 15.76 6.74
C ILE A 654 10.24 16.95 7.67
N ALA A 655 10.98 16.76 8.77
CA ALA A 655 11.34 17.79 9.70
C ALA A 655 12.11 18.91 8.95
N ALA A 656 11.44 20.02 8.71
CA ALA A 656 12.10 21.25 8.29
C ALA A 656 12.63 21.97 9.53
N VAL A 657 13.94 21.92 9.74
CA VAL A 657 14.61 22.84 10.62
C VAL A 657 14.70 24.18 9.87
N ALA A 658 14.01 25.17 10.41
CA ALA A 658 14.04 26.53 9.91
C ALA A 658 15.40 27.16 10.15
N ILE A 659 16.18 27.35 9.10
CA ILE A 659 17.29 28.30 9.05
C ILE A 659 17.25 29.01 7.70
N GLY A 660 17.00 30.34 7.73
CA GLY A 660 17.30 31.30 6.68
C GLY A 660 16.65 31.11 5.32
N GLY A 661 15.59 31.84 5.04
CA GLY A 661 14.73 31.74 3.84
C GLY A 661 15.34 31.97 2.45
N ALA A 662 16.65 32.18 2.30
CA ALA A 662 17.27 32.37 0.98
C ALA A 662 18.08 31.15 0.49
N ALA A 663 18.62 30.33 1.41
CA ALA A 663 19.45 29.18 1.05
C ALA A 663 18.60 27.94 0.68
N VAL A 664 17.39 27.82 1.24
CA VAL A 664 16.51 26.66 0.99
C VAL A 664 15.89 26.72 -0.41
N TRP A 665 15.59 27.90 -0.91
CA TRP A 665 15.01 28.09 -2.25
C TRP A 665 16.02 27.78 -3.36
N GLY A 666 17.26 28.25 -3.21
CA GLY A 666 18.36 27.92 -4.15
C GLY A 666 18.67 26.42 -4.20
N GLY A 667 18.67 25.73 -3.06
CA GLY A 667 18.90 24.29 -2.98
C GLY A 667 17.78 23.47 -3.63
N TYR A 668 16.52 23.82 -3.40
CA TYR A 668 15.37 23.19 -4.04
C TYR A 668 15.38 23.36 -5.56
N GLU A 669 15.67 24.56 -6.05
CA GLU A 669 15.71 24.88 -7.48
C GLU A 669 16.84 24.12 -8.19
N ILE A 670 18.04 24.07 -7.61
CA ILE A 670 19.17 23.33 -8.17
C ILE A 670 18.92 21.83 -8.18
N THR A 671 18.40 21.29 -7.08
CA THR A 671 18.13 19.84 -6.96
C THR A 671 17.02 19.40 -7.88
N THR A 672 15.92 20.15 -7.97
CA THR A 672 14.79 19.81 -8.86
C THR A 672 15.17 19.94 -10.34
N ARG A 673 15.99 20.92 -10.71
CA ARG A 673 16.52 21.05 -12.08
C ARG A 673 17.46 19.89 -12.44
N ALA A 674 18.33 19.47 -11.54
CA ALA A 674 19.22 18.32 -11.76
C ALA A 674 18.44 17.01 -11.93
N ILE A 675 17.42 16.77 -11.11
CA ILE A 675 16.54 15.59 -11.21
C ILE A 675 15.75 15.62 -12.53
N LEU A 676 15.18 16.77 -12.90
CA LEU A 676 14.42 16.92 -14.13
C LEU A 676 15.28 16.74 -15.36
N LYS A 677 16.52 17.23 -15.37
CA LYS A 677 17.47 17.03 -16.46
C LYS A 677 17.77 15.55 -16.75
N ASN A 678 17.72 14.70 -15.72
CA ASN A 678 17.92 13.25 -15.86
C ASN A 678 16.65 12.47 -16.21
N LEU A 679 15.47 13.08 -16.01
CA LEU A 679 14.17 12.44 -16.29
C LEU A 679 13.58 12.85 -17.64
N LEU A 680 13.91 14.04 -18.10
CA LEU A 680 13.45 14.57 -19.40
C LEU A 680 14.36 14.08 -20.54
N PRO A 681 13.82 13.97 -21.77
CA PRO A 681 14.64 13.80 -22.97
C PRO A 681 15.65 14.92 -23.12
N ALA A 682 16.73 14.66 -23.86
CA ALA A 682 17.72 15.68 -24.18
C ALA A 682 17.03 16.87 -24.87
N ASP A 683 17.31 18.08 -24.36
CA ASP A 683 16.77 19.35 -24.85
C ASP A 683 15.25 19.59 -24.66
N ALA A 684 14.54 18.74 -23.93
CA ALA A 684 13.14 18.99 -23.62
C ALA A 684 12.98 20.07 -22.54
N ALA A 685 12.10 21.04 -22.81
CA ALA A 685 11.72 22.07 -21.83
C ALA A 685 10.98 21.45 -20.65
N ILE A 686 11.16 22.00 -19.44
CA ILE A 686 10.41 21.56 -18.25
C ILE A 686 8.95 21.97 -18.45
N PRO A 687 7.99 21.02 -18.47
CA PRO A 687 6.57 21.34 -18.65
C PRO A 687 6.04 22.13 -17.46
N LYS A 688 5.35 23.23 -17.74
CA LYS A 688 4.75 24.12 -16.73
C LYS A 688 3.24 23.90 -16.60
N THR A 689 2.58 23.35 -17.63
CA THR A 689 1.13 23.11 -17.63
C THR A 689 0.79 21.64 -17.84
N GLN A 690 -0.44 21.25 -17.50
CA GLN A 690 -0.91 19.88 -17.71
C GLN A 690 -0.91 19.48 -19.19
N GLY A 691 -1.18 20.43 -20.11
CA GLY A 691 -1.11 20.23 -21.55
C GLY A 691 0.31 19.89 -21.99
N GLN A 692 1.30 20.70 -21.60
CA GLN A 692 2.71 20.46 -21.92
C GLN A 692 3.21 19.13 -21.36
N LEU A 693 2.78 18.77 -20.15
CA LEU A 693 3.16 17.49 -19.54
C LEU A 693 2.53 16.30 -20.26
N ALA A 694 1.25 16.40 -20.64
CA ALA A 694 0.57 15.36 -21.39
C ALA A 694 1.20 15.14 -22.77
N GLU A 695 1.51 16.20 -23.47
CA GLU A 695 2.13 16.14 -24.80
C GLU A 695 3.54 15.51 -24.72
N LEU A 696 4.35 15.89 -23.73
CA LEU A 696 5.67 15.33 -23.49
C LEU A 696 5.60 13.82 -23.23
N LEU A 697 4.70 13.37 -22.35
CA LEU A 697 4.54 11.96 -22.00
C LEU A 697 4.06 11.13 -23.19
N TRP A 698 3.10 11.66 -23.94
CA TRP A 698 2.51 11.02 -25.10
C TRP A 698 3.50 10.88 -26.26
N GLN A 699 4.30 11.92 -26.52
CA GLN A 699 5.37 11.91 -27.53
C GLN A 699 6.46 10.91 -27.14
N ASN A 700 6.88 10.87 -25.86
CA ASN A 700 7.86 9.90 -25.38
C ASN A 700 7.37 8.43 -25.48
N ALA A 701 6.07 8.21 -25.43
CA ALA A 701 5.46 6.90 -25.62
C ALA A 701 5.28 6.50 -27.10
N GLY A 702 5.69 7.36 -28.05
CA GLY A 702 5.54 7.11 -29.49
C GLY A 702 4.15 7.44 -30.05
N CYS A 703 3.46 8.40 -29.45
CA CYS A 703 2.15 8.89 -29.87
C CYS A 703 1.06 7.81 -29.98
N PRO A 704 0.85 6.97 -28.94
CA PRO A 704 -0.15 5.91 -28.96
C PRO A 704 -1.57 6.48 -29.09
N GLN A 705 -2.43 5.82 -29.86
CA GLN A 705 -3.80 6.26 -29.98
C GLN A 705 -4.59 5.95 -28.70
N PRO A 706 -5.35 6.90 -28.16
CA PRO A 706 -6.24 6.65 -27.03
C PRO A 706 -7.42 5.75 -27.43
N THR A 707 -8.07 5.14 -26.45
CA THR A 707 -9.21 4.22 -26.65
C THR A 707 -10.36 4.89 -27.43
N VAL A 708 -10.51 6.21 -27.27
CA VAL A 708 -11.49 7.04 -28.03
C VAL A 708 -10.70 8.02 -28.87
N ALA A 709 -10.86 7.93 -30.20
CA ALA A 709 -10.18 8.82 -31.14
C ALA A 709 -10.50 10.30 -30.85
N GLN A 710 -9.47 11.14 -30.89
CA GLN A 710 -9.56 12.58 -30.63
C GLN A 710 -9.30 13.40 -31.89
N ALA A 711 -9.87 14.60 -31.93
CA ALA A 711 -9.80 15.47 -33.09
C ALA A 711 -8.44 16.18 -33.25
N THR A 712 -7.66 16.30 -32.18
CA THR A 712 -6.35 16.97 -32.17
C THR A 712 -5.35 16.16 -31.38
N ASP A 713 -4.06 16.31 -31.70
CA ASP A 713 -2.96 15.64 -31.00
C ASP A 713 -2.91 16.03 -29.52
N ALA A 714 -3.18 17.27 -29.17
CA ALA A 714 -3.25 17.72 -27.78
C ALA A 714 -4.38 17.03 -26.99
N ALA A 715 -5.55 16.82 -27.61
CA ALA A 715 -6.64 16.09 -27.00
C ALA A 715 -6.36 14.59 -26.92
N ALA A 716 -5.64 14.02 -27.90
CA ALA A 716 -5.20 12.63 -27.88
C ALA A 716 -4.16 12.38 -26.77
N ALA A 717 -3.19 13.27 -26.62
CA ALA A 717 -2.20 13.24 -25.55
C ALA A 717 -2.84 13.31 -24.15
N ALA A 718 -3.80 14.25 -23.99
CA ALA A 718 -4.53 14.41 -22.73
C ALA A 718 -5.35 13.16 -22.40
N ARG A 719 -6.12 12.64 -23.33
CA ARG A 719 -6.96 11.45 -23.15
C ARG A 719 -6.11 10.21 -22.81
N TRP A 720 -5.05 10.00 -23.57
CA TRP A 720 -4.13 8.90 -23.31
C TRP A 720 -3.50 9.00 -21.91
N CYS A 721 -3.05 10.19 -21.48
CA CYS A 721 -2.49 10.37 -20.14
C CYS A 721 -3.50 10.11 -19.02
N VAL A 722 -4.79 10.39 -19.22
CA VAL A 722 -5.86 10.04 -18.27
C VAL A 722 -6.08 8.52 -18.26
N GLU A 723 -6.11 7.88 -19.42
CA GLU A 723 -6.26 6.42 -19.54
C GLU A 723 -5.08 5.64 -18.89
N GLN A 724 -3.87 6.22 -18.92
CA GLN A 724 -2.70 5.66 -18.25
C GLN A 724 -2.61 6.03 -16.75
N GLY A 725 -3.53 6.82 -16.23
CA GLY A 725 -3.55 7.26 -14.85
C GLY A 725 -2.46 8.28 -14.47
N TYR A 726 -1.85 8.95 -15.46
CA TYR A 726 -0.87 10.02 -15.23
C TYR A 726 -1.51 11.35 -14.88
N LEU A 727 -2.70 11.61 -15.38
CA LEU A 727 -3.49 12.82 -15.13
C LEU A 727 -4.93 12.45 -14.71
N GLU A 728 -5.57 13.36 -13.98
CA GLU A 728 -6.96 13.21 -13.53
C GLU A 728 -7.96 13.48 -14.67
N GLU A 729 -9.17 12.93 -14.59
CA GLU A 729 -10.24 13.13 -15.60
C GLU A 729 -10.61 14.61 -15.79
N ALA A 730 -10.46 15.44 -14.76
CA ALA A 730 -10.64 16.89 -14.80
C ALA A 730 -9.42 17.61 -15.39
N PHE A 731 -8.97 17.18 -16.57
CA PHE A 731 -7.84 17.76 -17.27
C PHE A 731 -8.14 19.19 -17.75
N ALA A 732 -7.25 20.13 -17.41
CA ALA A 732 -7.28 21.49 -17.93
C ALA A 732 -5.90 21.81 -18.54
N PRO A 733 -5.79 22.01 -19.87
CA PRO A 733 -4.49 22.18 -20.56
C PRO A 733 -3.63 23.28 -19.97
N GLU A 734 -4.24 24.39 -19.61
CA GLU A 734 -3.56 25.59 -19.08
C GLU A 734 -3.27 25.55 -17.59
N LYS A 735 -3.73 24.51 -16.87
CA LYS A 735 -3.53 24.38 -15.43
C LYS A 735 -2.06 24.14 -15.11
N TYR A 736 -1.49 24.99 -14.25
CA TYR A 736 -0.11 24.90 -13.79
C TYR A 736 0.19 23.57 -13.12
N VAL A 737 1.37 23.01 -13.40
CA VAL A 737 1.87 21.78 -12.77
C VAL A 737 3.17 22.07 -12.03
N PRO A 738 3.20 21.99 -10.70
CA PRO A 738 4.41 22.19 -9.92
C PRO A 738 5.52 21.19 -10.27
N LYS A 739 6.77 21.60 -10.23
CA LYS A 739 7.95 20.78 -10.58
C LYS A 739 7.99 19.42 -9.86
N TYR A 740 7.61 19.37 -8.58
CA TYR A 740 7.58 18.10 -7.84
C TYR A 740 6.54 17.11 -8.39
N LYS A 741 5.39 17.61 -8.88
CA LYS A 741 4.34 16.80 -9.51
C LYS A 741 4.81 16.28 -10.88
N VAL A 742 5.52 17.10 -11.64
CA VAL A 742 6.19 16.70 -12.90
C VAL A 742 7.20 15.58 -12.64
N ILE A 743 8.07 15.72 -11.65
CA ILE A 743 9.06 14.70 -11.27
C ILE A 743 8.38 13.38 -10.90
N ARG A 744 7.30 13.43 -10.11
CA ARG A 744 6.56 12.24 -9.67
C ARG A 744 5.96 11.49 -10.86
N ILE A 745 5.30 12.21 -11.78
CA ILE A 745 4.64 11.61 -12.94
C ILE A 745 5.67 11.06 -13.94
N LEU A 746 6.78 11.78 -14.19
CA LEU A 746 7.85 11.28 -15.06
C LEU A 746 8.54 10.03 -14.49
N LYS A 747 8.72 9.93 -13.17
CA LYS A 747 9.22 8.71 -12.53
C LYS A 747 8.25 7.54 -12.68
N GLN A 748 6.94 7.79 -12.50
CA GLN A 748 5.90 6.79 -12.69
C GLN A 748 5.88 6.29 -14.15
N ALA A 749 5.93 7.17 -15.13
CA ALA A 749 5.96 6.81 -16.55
C ALA A 749 7.22 5.98 -16.88
N LYS A 750 8.38 6.34 -16.33
CA LYS A 750 9.66 5.62 -16.56
C LYS A 750 9.72 4.24 -15.88
N SER A 751 8.92 3.99 -14.84
CA SER A 751 8.83 2.68 -14.18
C SER A 751 7.81 1.76 -14.84
N ALA A 752 6.97 2.28 -15.74
CA ALA A 752 5.96 1.53 -16.47
C ALA A 752 6.44 1.08 -17.87
N THR A 753 7.59 1.60 -18.34
CA THR A 753 8.33 1.16 -19.53
C THR A 753 9.49 0.23 -19.15
#